data_d55ee58aab9f7bd90b25253e2cb6fd60
#
_entry.id   d55ee58aab9f7bd90b25253e2cb6fd60
#
_cell.length_a   1.000
_cell.length_b   1.000
_cell.length_c   1.000
_cell.angle_alpha   90.00
_cell.angle_beta   90.00
_cell.angle_gamma   90.00
#
_symmetry.space_group_name_H-M   'P 1'
#
loop_
_entity.id
_entity.type
_entity.pdbx_description
1 polymer ?
#
loop_
_entity_poly.entity_id
_entity_poly.type
_entity_poly.pdbx_seq_one_letter_code
_entity_poly.pdbx_strand_id
1 'polypeptide(L)'
;MRLYASVPALILVSFAIPLAAQQPKTKQKKPAKAAAAAAAPMLDSLIVPTAYKARSIGPAMMGGRVSAIALDRNNPWTYYVGLGTGGVMKTIDNGQAFKGIFENEPVAAIGAIAVAPSDSSVIWVGTGEANDRNSSSWGDGVYRSTDVGATWTNVGLKGSKTIARIVVHPTDPKTAWVAATGDLWIPGGDRGCYRTTDAGATWKLVLGAAAPYGDRVGCGDIALDPANPNVLYAALYARRRYPWTFISGAAATDGKDLGGIWKTTDGGATWKKLTDGLPTRTQRIGLAIWAKDPKVVYAVVQSDAEGTSGIDDVESKAGGVFRSDDAGEHWARMSRLNPRPFYFSQIRIDPRNDKLIYVLGFMLHVSQDGGRTWREDRFRGVHADNHDLVIDPHWPKRLLLGTDGGLYQSVTGGGGWEFQNRFAGGEFYRINVDQSKPYRICGGLQDNTNWVGPSATWSKDGILNEDWIQIGGGDGSYCVFDPTDSNLVYAESQQGYIFRFDLRTGQAKHLRPEPTEGSPAYRYHWNSPLIQSAHEKGVLYYGAERVFRLTNKAEAWRAISGDLSTGELSKMTALGSGAETYGVIYTLAESPVRQGLLWAGTDDGKLWKTENDGTAWTDLTRSLPAAAKGLWISRVEPSAHDPLVAYVAIDGHRTGNYHPLLYRTADGGKSWQSIVGNLPDGGPVKVIREDPKNPNLLFAGTEFSLWASLDRGGHWSPVGRLPTGAIDDILIHPRDRDLLVATHGRSIYILDDIGPLEELTPEVQGKDAHLFNIRPVTGRPLLPGWKESAGTSVFRGQNPPEGALISWYLRRYTGDSVKVAITGAGEKPVANFTQPGLAGIGRVSWDLRLTKDLINDYGGQDKDRLVEPGEYTVTLTFGQAKETQKLTVSIPPGVETR
;
A
#
# COMPACT_ATOMS: atom_id res chain seq x y z
N MET A 1 42.87 32.78 -39.75
CA MET A 1 42.84 33.89 -40.70
C MET A 1 41.44 34.45 -40.68
N ARG A 2 41.35 35.69 -40.12
CA ARG A 2 40.26 36.71 -40.20
C ARG A 2 38.81 36.25 -40.02
N LEU A 3 38.15 36.51 -38.90
CA LEU A 3 37.53 37.74 -38.45
C LEU A 3 36.54 38.37 -39.50
N TYR A 4 35.27 38.45 -39.16
CA TYR A 4 34.59 39.72 -38.90
C TYR A 4 33.17 39.48 -38.26
N ALA A 5 32.95 40.26 -37.24
CA ALA A 5 31.65 40.47 -36.57
C ALA A 5 30.77 41.52 -37.31
N SER A 6 29.44 41.51 -37.10
CA SER A 6 28.69 42.73 -36.91
C SER A 6 27.18 42.46 -36.61
N VAL A 7 26.71 43.08 -35.58
CA VAL A 7 25.33 43.47 -35.20
C VAL A 7 25.26 44.95 -35.55
N PRO A 8 24.13 45.68 -35.72
CA PRO A 8 22.68 45.46 -35.51
C PRO A 8 21.76 46.08 -36.58
N ALA A 9 20.45 45.97 -36.46
CA ALA A 9 19.53 47.12 -36.53
C ALA A 9 18.04 46.73 -36.30
N LEU A 10 17.44 47.43 -35.37
CA LEU A 10 15.99 47.56 -35.20
C LEU A 10 15.37 48.29 -36.41
N ILE A 11 14.26 47.77 -36.91
CA ILE A 11 13.34 48.56 -37.77
C ILE A 11 11.92 48.39 -37.22
N LEU A 12 11.39 49.52 -36.71
CA LEU A 12 9.96 49.76 -36.50
C LEU A 12 9.30 49.92 -37.85
N VAL A 13 8.24 49.19 -38.10
CA VAL A 13 7.33 49.47 -39.23
C VAL A 13 5.91 49.58 -38.69
N SER A 14 5.39 50.81 -38.79
CA SER A 14 4.00 51.16 -38.60
C SER A 14 3.19 50.75 -39.84
N PHE A 15 2.07 50.05 -39.61
CA PHE A 15 1.11 49.85 -40.72
C PHE A 15 -0.25 50.46 -40.41
N ALA A 16 -0.68 51.24 -41.36
CA ALA A 16 -1.98 51.89 -41.42
C ALA A 16 -3.10 50.90 -41.78
N ILE A 17 -4.28 51.16 -41.24
CA ILE A 17 -5.53 50.50 -41.53
C ILE A 17 -6.16 50.98 -42.78
N PRO A 18 -6.64 50.13 -43.69
CA PRO A 18 -7.61 50.59 -44.70
C PRO A 18 -9.04 50.21 -44.30
N LEU A 19 -9.94 51.19 -44.38
CA LEU A 19 -11.40 51.01 -44.37
C LEU A 19 -11.82 50.14 -45.55
N ALA A 20 -12.65 49.13 -45.27
CA ALA A 20 -13.35 48.40 -46.32
C ALA A 20 -14.84 48.27 -45.99
N ALA A 21 -15.60 48.36 -47.02
CA ALA A 21 -17.02 48.62 -47.14
C ALA A 21 -17.95 47.61 -46.50
N GLN A 22 -19.11 48.08 -46.07
CA GLN A 22 -20.26 47.34 -45.58
C GLN A 22 -20.91 46.50 -46.69
N GLN A 23 -21.17 45.20 -46.36
CA GLN A 23 -22.14 44.33 -47.00
C GLN A 23 -23.26 43.92 -46.04
N PRO A 24 -24.48 43.58 -46.55
CA PRO A 24 -25.69 43.58 -45.74
C PRO A 24 -25.85 42.37 -44.82
N LYS A 25 -26.46 42.59 -43.64
CA LYS A 25 -26.75 41.66 -42.56
C LYS A 25 -27.78 40.61 -42.96
N THR A 26 -27.37 39.38 -43.19
CA THR A 26 -28.25 38.20 -43.05
C THR A 26 -28.43 37.86 -41.59
N LYS A 27 -29.66 37.76 -41.13
CA LYS A 27 -30.05 37.33 -39.78
C LYS A 27 -29.66 35.85 -39.57
N GLN A 28 -28.53 35.58 -38.94
CA GLN A 28 -28.24 34.26 -38.37
C GLN A 28 -29.05 34.09 -37.07
N LYS A 29 -29.89 33.07 -37.04
CA LYS A 29 -30.48 32.55 -35.80
C LYS A 29 -29.35 32.19 -34.82
N LYS A 30 -29.33 32.78 -33.61
CA LYS A 30 -28.51 32.34 -32.49
C LYS A 30 -28.75 30.87 -32.24
N PRO A 31 -27.71 30.04 -32.13
CA PRO A 31 -27.89 28.71 -31.60
C PRO A 31 -28.40 28.83 -30.14
N ALA A 32 -29.40 28.04 -29.80
CA ALA A 32 -29.89 27.94 -28.45
C ALA A 32 -28.70 27.56 -27.56
N LYS A 33 -28.45 28.33 -26.49
CA LYS A 33 -27.54 27.95 -25.42
C LYS A 33 -27.97 26.54 -24.95
N ALA A 34 -27.19 25.52 -25.26
CA ALA A 34 -27.27 24.28 -24.55
C ALA A 34 -27.11 24.62 -23.07
N ALA A 35 -28.12 24.32 -22.25
CA ALA A 35 -28.02 24.41 -20.83
C ALA A 35 -26.81 23.58 -20.44
N ALA A 36 -25.79 24.21 -19.87
CA ALA A 36 -24.67 23.46 -19.25
C ALA A 36 -25.33 22.48 -18.26
N ALA A 37 -25.19 21.20 -18.49
CA ALA A 37 -25.57 20.21 -17.51
C ALA A 37 -24.89 20.61 -16.20
N ALA A 38 -25.66 20.80 -15.14
CA ALA A 38 -25.11 21.08 -13.82
C ALA A 38 -24.12 19.95 -13.54
N ALA A 39 -22.87 20.31 -13.19
CA ALA A 39 -21.87 19.32 -12.80
C ALA A 39 -22.47 18.43 -11.70
N ALA A 40 -22.32 17.11 -11.83
CA ALA A 40 -22.75 16.20 -10.80
C ALA A 40 -22.09 16.60 -9.45
N PRO A 41 -22.82 16.65 -8.34
CA PRO A 41 -22.26 17.02 -7.06
C PRO A 41 -21.15 16.02 -6.70
N MET A 42 -20.07 16.51 -6.14
CA MET A 42 -18.97 15.66 -5.68
C MET A 42 -19.43 14.75 -4.54
N LEU A 43 -18.97 13.52 -4.52
CA LEU A 43 -19.39 12.51 -3.54
C LEU A 43 -19.16 12.95 -2.08
N ASP A 44 -18.06 13.66 -1.80
CA ASP A 44 -17.77 14.20 -0.45
C ASP A 44 -18.84 15.15 0.07
N SER A 45 -19.50 15.92 -0.81
CA SER A 45 -20.62 16.78 -0.44
C SER A 45 -21.92 15.99 -0.22
N LEU A 46 -21.96 14.73 -0.65
CA LEU A 46 -23.11 13.85 -0.54
C LEU A 46 -23.03 12.87 0.64
N ILE A 47 -21.85 12.67 1.22
CA ILE A 47 -21.63 11.75 2.35
C ILE A 47 -21.40 12.56 3.61
N VAL A 48 -22.26 12.35 4.62
CA VAL A 48 -22.00 12.85 5.96
C VAL A 48 -20.78 12.10 6.53
N PRO A 49 -19.81 12.79 7.15
CA PRO A 49 -18.56 12.18 7.60
C PRO A 49 -18.66 10.90 8.44
N THR A 50 -19.79 10.65 9.06
CA THR A 50 -20.02 9.45 9.91
C THR A 50 -20.74 8.32 9.19
N ALA A 51 -21.31 8.55 7.99
CA ALA A 51 -22.13 7.55 7.30
C ALA A 51 -21.31 6.38 6.75
N TYR A 52 -20.11 6.66 6.24
CA TYR A 52 -19.21 5.65 5.71
C TYR A 52 -17.81 5.76 6.34
N LYS A 53 -17.65 5.10 7.48
CA LYS A 53 -16.34 4.87 8.09
C LYS A 53 -15.93 3.43 7.82
N ALA A 54 -14.81 3.24 7.15
CA ALA A 54 -14.24 1.93 6.97
C ALA A 54 -13.77 1.36 8.31
N ARG A 55 -14.10 0.10 8.56
CA ARG A 55 -13.60 -0.64 9.72
C ARG A 55 -12.38 -1.46 9.34
N SER A 56 -11.35 -1.42 10.18
CA SER A 56 -10.18 -2.30 10.05
C SER A 56 -10.50 -3.67 10.64
N ILE A 57 -10.25 -4.72 9.87
CA ILE A 57 -10.50 -6.09 10.31
C ILE A 57 -9.21 -6.87 10.57
N GLY A 58 -8.05 -6.29 10.31
CA GLY A 58 -6.76 -6.99 10.37
C GLY A 58 -6.50 -7.78 9.08
N PRO A 59 -5.72 -8.88 9.16
CA PRO A 59 -5.04 -9.42 10.35
C PRO A 59 -3.90 -8.53 10.86
N ALA A 60 -3.53 -8.71 12.12
CA ALA A 60 -2.30 -8.19 12.70
C ALA A 60 -1.28 -9.31 12.99
N MET A 61 -1.52 -10.51 12.50
CA MET A 61 -0.57 -11.63 12.56
C MET A 61 0.70 -11.33 11.75
N MET A 62 0.60 -10.41 10.78
CA MET A 62 1.68 -9.91 9.96
C MET A 62 1.71 -8.40 10.08
N GLY A 63 2.81 -7.86 10.64
CA GLY A 63 2.99 -6.44 10.88
C GLY A 63 3.45 -5.66 9.64
N GLY A 64 3.63 -6.32 8.49
CA GLY A 64 4.19 -5.73 7.27
C GLY A 64 5.66 -5.34 7.43
N ARG A 65 6.23 -4.75 6.38
CA ARG A 65 7.65 -4.38 6.37
C ARG A 65 7.95 -3.23 7.31
N VAL A 66 8.75 -3.47 8.34
CA VAL A 66 9.28 -2.45 9.24
C VAL A 66 10.60 -1.93 8.68
N SER A 67 10.59 -0.74 8.11
CA SER A 67 11.73 -0.12 7.43
C SER A 67 12.61 0.74 8.36
N ALA A 68 12.05 1.26 9.45
CA ALA A 68 12.77 2.12 10.38
C ALA A 68 12.19 2.03 11.80
N ILE A 69 13.06 2.10 12.82
CA ILE A 69 12.67 2.15 14.22
C ILE A 69 13.41 3.30 14.90
N ALA A 70 12.71 4.14 15.66
CA ALA A 70 13.30 5.19 16.44
C ALA A 70 12.86 5.13 17.90
N LEU A 71 13.84 4.94 18.80
CA LEU A 71 13.63 4.93 20.24
C LEU A 71 13.78 6.35 20.80
N ASP A 72 12.87 6.78 21.65
CA ASP A 72 13.06 7.96 22.45
C ASP A 72 14.07 7.65 23.57
N ARG A 73 15.26 8.24 23.48
CA ARG A 73 16.33 7.99 24.45
C ARG A 73 16.03 8.53 25.85
N ASN A 74 15.15 9.52 25.96
CA ASN A 74 14.77 10.13 27.24
C ASN A 74 13.59 9.37 27.89
N ASN A 75 12.80 8.65 27.07
CA ASN A 75 11.73 7.77 27.54
C ASN A 75 11.73 6.46 26.73
N PRO A 76 12.51 5.45 27.13
CA PRO A 76 12.66 4.21 26.37
C PRO A 76 11.38 3.39 26.18
N TRP A 77 10.30 3.68 26.92
CA TRP A 77 8.99 3.08 26.72
C TRP A 77 8.28 3.60 25.47
N THR A 78 8.71 4.78 24.98
CA THR A 78 8.20 5.40 23.76
C THR A 78 9.13 5.11 22.60
N TYR A 79 8.55 4.56 21.52
CA TYR A 79 9.25 4.39 20.27
C TYR A 79 8.31 4.46 19.07
N TYR A 80 8.92 4.68 17.92
CA TYR A 80 8.25 4.89 16.64
C TYR A 80 8.70 3.81 15.66
N VAL A 81 7.74 3.29 14.89
CA VAL A 81 7.96 2.23 13.91
C VAL A 81 7.49 2.74 12.56
N GLY A 82 8.39 2.88 11.60
CA GLY A 82 8.12 3.21 10.22
C GLY A 82 7.86 1.96 9.41
N LEU A 83 6.75 1.94 8.71
CA LEU A 83 6.38 0.88 7.79
C LEU A 83 6.78 1.28 6.36
N GLY A 84 7.26 0.34 5.58
CA GLY A 84 7.67 0.57 4.19
C GLY A 84 6.56 1.17 3.32
N THR A 85 5.30 0.87 3.66
CA THR A 85 4.12 1.31 2.92
C THR A 85 2.93 1.71 3.80
N GLY A 86 3.10 1.70 5.15
CA GLY A 86 1.98 1.84 6.10
C GLY A 86 2.06 3.03 7.06
N GLY A 87 2.94 4.02 6.82
CA GLY A 87 3.09 5.19 7.69
C GLY A 87 3.86 4.91 8.98
N VAL A 88 3.60 5.68 10.02
CA VAL A 88 4.31 5.60 11.31
C VAL A 88 3.37 5.13 12.41
N MET A 89 3.78 4.07 13.11
CA MET A 89 3.14 3.57 14.32
C MET A 89 3.92 4.07 15.55
N LYS A 90 3.22 4.49 16.59
CA LYS A 90 3.79 4.96 17.87
C LYS A 90 3.29 4.10 19.01
N THR A 91 4.17 3.77 19.92
CA THR A 91 3.84 3.24 21.26
C THR A 91 4.41 4.15 22.34
N ILE A 92 3.77 4.18 23.51
CA ILE A 92 4.23 4.91 24.70
C ILE A 92 4.35 3.99 25.93
N ASP A 93 4.10 2.72 25.74
CA ASP A 93 3.97 1.69 26.77
C ASP A 93 4.75 0.41 26.44
N ASN A 94 5.91 0.58 25.77
CA ASN A 94 6.78 -0.52 25.37
C ASN A 94 6.13 -1.54 24.43
N GLY A 95 5.26 -1.09 23.53
CA GLY A 95 4.61 -1.96 22.55
C GLY A 95 3.36 -2.69 23.05
N GLN A 96 2.81 -2.31 24.23
CA GLN A 96 1.54 -2.87 24.67
C GLN A 96 0.38 -2.42 23.77
N ALA A 97 0.46 -1.19 23.27
CA ALA A 97 -0.48 -0.66 22.28
C ALA A 97 0.25 0.20 21.25
N PHE A 98 -0.30 0.26 20.05
CA PHE A 98 0.19 1.10 18.96
C PHE A 98 -0.90 2.01 18.43
N LYS A 99 -0.50 3.22 18.03
CA LYS A 99 -1.36 4.20 17.35
C LYS A 99 -0.68 4.66 16.07
N GLY A 100 -1.41 4.67 14.95
CA GLY A 100 -0.97 5.34 13.74
C GLY A 100 -0.95 6.86 13.94
N ILE A 101 0.12 7.51 13.54
CA ILE A 101 0.32 8.95 13.74
C ILE A 101 0.70 9.68 12.44
N PHE A 102 0.69 8.99 11.30
CA PHE A 102 1.05 9.54 9.97
C PHE A 102 -0.04 9.24 8.93
N GLU A 103 -1.27 9.01 9.37
CA GLU A 103 -2.36 8.44 8.57
C GLU A 103 -2.99 9.43 7.58
N ASN A 104 -2.81 10.73 7.80
CA ASN A 104 -3.41 11.79 6.99
C ASN A 104 -2.40 12.51 6.08
N GLU A 105 -1.14 12.09 6.11
CA GLU A 105 -0.12 12.67 5.24
C GLU A 105 -0.26 12.13 3.80
N PRO A 106 0.17 12.88 2.78
CA PRO A 106 -0.04 12.50 1.38
C PRO A 106 0.64 11.22 0.94
N VAL A 107 1.63 10.74 1.68
CA VAL A 107 2.42 9.54 1.41
C VAL A 107 2.54 8.66 2.65
N ALA A 108 2.73 7.37 2.46
CA ALA A 108 2.78 6.40 3.55
C ALA A 108 4.09 5.60 3.62
N ALA A 109 4.96 5.69 2.61
CA ALA A 109 6.22 4.99 2.62
C ALA A 109 7.22 5.69 3.53
N ILE A 110 7.78 4.96 4.51
CA ILE A 110 8.74 5.50 5.47
C ILE A 110 10.12 4.87 5.21
N GLY A 111 11.14 5.72 5.06
CA GLY A 111 12.52 5.27 4.90
C GLY A 111 13.38 5.54 6.13
N ALA A 112 13.09 6.57 6.91
CA ALA A 112 13.84 6.91 8.11
C ALA A 112 12.98 7.63 9.15
N ILE A 113 13.27 7.39 10.43
CA ILE A 113 12.70 8.13 11.56
C ILE A 113 13.84 8.51 12.52
N ALA A 114 13.79 9.73 13.06
CA ALA A 114 14.70 10.16 14.12
C ALA A 114 13.97 11.01 15.16
N VAL A 115 14.16 10.65 16.44
CA VAL A 115 13.76 11.47 17.58
C VAL A 115 14.95 12.36 17.94
N ALA A 116 14.76 13.66 18.13
CA ALA A 116 15.83 14.55 18.49
C ALA A 116 16.35 14.21 19.90
N PRO A 117 17.68 13.97 20.09
CA PRO A 117 18.22 13.53 21.38
C PRO A 117 18.00 14.53 22.50
N SER A 118 17.97 15.83 22.19
CA SER A 118 17.79 16.92 23.15
C SER A 118 16.34 17.31 23.43
N ASP A 119 15.38 16.83 22.59
CA ASP A 119 13.97 17.20 22.71
C ASP A 119 13.08 16.09 22.14
N SER A 120 12.52 15.26 22.99
CA SER A 120 11.64 14.15 22.62
C SER A 120 10.34 14.58 21.91
N SER A 121 9.98 15.85 21.96
CA SER A 121 8.82 16.37 21.23
C SER A 121 9.10 16.50 19.73
N VAL A 122 10.37 16.59 19.35
CA VAL A 122 10.80 16.81 17.96
C VAL A 122 11.13 15.48 17.30
N ILE A 123 10.35 15.18 16.27
CA ILE A 123 10.50 13.95 15.48
C ILE A 123 10.67 14.33 14.01
N TRP A 124 11.59 13.69 13.36
CA TRP A 124 11.85 13.80 11.92
C TRP A 124 11.51 12.49 11.23
N VAL A 125 10.81 12.57 10.11
CA VAL A 125 10.45 11.43 9.25
C VAL A 125 10.94 11.70 7.84
N GLY A 126 11.72 10.78 7.29
CA GLY A 126 12.10 10.74 5.89
C GLY A 126 11.21 9.75 5.17
N THR A 127 10.51 10.23 4.13
CA THR A 127 9.56 9.42 3.38
C THR A 127 10.20 8.73 2.18
N GLY A 128 9.56 7.65 1.70
CA GLY A 128 10.02 6.77 0.64
C GLY A 128 10.94 5.67 1.15
N GLU A 129 10.58 4.42 0.87
CA GLU A 129 11.32 3.24 1.33
C GLU A 129 12.71 3.15 0.70
N ALA A 130 13.74 2.96 1.53
CA ALA A 130 15.13 2.92 1.11
C ALA A 130 15.64 1.52 0.74
N ASN A 131 14.85 0.47 0.96
CA ASN A 131 15.13 -0.88 0.52
C ASN A 131 14.77 -1.00 -0.96
N ASP A 132 15.72 -1.48 -1.78
CA ASP A 132 15.60 -1.42 -3.24
C ASP A 132 14.73 -2.54 -3.80
N ARG A 133 13.44 -2.59 -3.43
CA ARG A 133 12.47 -3.60 -3.89
C ARG A 133 11.75 -3.15 -5.17
N ASN A 134 11.17 -4.12 -5.89
CA ASN A 134 10.29 -3.86 -7.03
C ASN A 134 8.91 -3.31 -6.61
N SER A 135 8.56 -3.44 -5.33
CA SER A 135 7.34 -2.91 -4.69
C SER A 135 7.60 -1.66 -3.84
N SER A 136 8.83 -1.13 -3.77
CA SER A 136 9.14 0.06 -2.99
C SER A 136 8.30 1.26 -3.42
N SER A 137 7.57 1.83 -2.49
CA SER A 137 6.80 3.05 -2.68
C SER A 137 7.66 4.28 -2.40
N TRP A 138 7.29 5.41 -2.99
CA TRP A 138 8.04 6.66 -2.89
C TRP A 138 7.43 7.63 -1.90
N GLY A 139 8.24 8.57 -1.49
CA GLY A 139 7.87 9.68 -0.62
C GLY A 139 7.84 11.01 -1.36
N ASP A 140 7.67 12.06 -0.56
CA ASP A 140 7.65 13.46 -0.98
C ASP A 140 8.52 14.36 -0.08
N GLY A 141 9.57 13.78 0.52
CA GLY A 141 10.57 14.52 1.28
C GLY A 141 10.58 14.25 2.78
N VAL A 142 10.91 15.27 3.55
CA VAL A 142 11.09 15.22 5.00
C VAL A 142 9.92 15.86 5.71
N TYR A 143 9.43 15.18 6.74
CA TYR A 143 8.41 15.69 7.65
C TYR A 143 9.02 15.93 9.05
N ARG A 144 8.51 16.93 9.74
CA ARG A 144 8.90 17.25 11.11
C ARG A 144 7.66 17.47 11.96
N SER A 145 7.67 16.87 13.15
CA SER A 145 6.73 17.14 14.24
C SER A 145 7.43 17.85 15.38
N THR A 146 6.69 18.65 16.16
CA THR A 146 7.14 19.30 17.40
C THR A 146 6.20 19.01 18.57
N ASP A 147 5.31 18.04 18.41
CA ASP A 147 4.27 17.66 19.36
C ASP A 147 4.15 16.13 19.48
N VAL A 148 5.31 15.45 19.49
CA VAL A 148 5.43 13.99 19.62
C VAL A 148 4.65 13.20 18.56
N GLY A 149 4.52 13.76 17.35
CA GLY A 149 3.85 13.14 16.21
C GLY A 149 2.33 13.35 16.16
N ALA A 150 1.79 14.33 16.91
CA ALA A 150 0.36 14.63 16.82
C ALA A 150 0.03 15.39 15.52
N THR A 151 0.95 16.26 15.06
CA THR A 151 0.87 16.98 13.79
C THR A 151 2.20 16.93 13.05
N TRP A 152 2.15 17.03 11.73
CA TRP A 152 3.29 16.96 10.83
C TRP A 152 3.35 18.15 9.87
N THR A 153 4.57 18.56 9.56
CA THR A 153 4.84 19.59 8.54
C THR A 153 5.87 19.03 7.58
N ASN A 154 5.56 19.03 6.29
CA ASN A 154 6.55 18.76 5.25
C ASN A 154 7.54 19.92 5.21
N VAL A 155 8.81 19.64 5.49
CA VAL A 155 9.89 20.63 5.59
C VAL A 155 10.87 20.58 4.42
N GLY A 156 10.48 19.95 3.28
CA GLY A 156 11.24 20.04 2.04
C GLY A 156 11.83 18.72 1.55
N LEU A 157 12.75 18.82 0.60
CA LEU A 157 13.35 17.73 -0.16
C LEU A 157 12.31 16.85 -0.88
N LYS A 158 11.26 17.46 -1.43
CA LYS A 158 10.16 16.75 -2.09
C LYS A 158 10.59 15.95 -3.32
N GLY A 159 11.68 16.36 -3.96
CA GLY A 159 12.27 15.65 -5.09
C GLY A 159 13.10 14.42 -4.71
N SER A 160 13.32 14.14 -3.41
CA SER A 160 14.17 13.02 -2.98
C SER A 160 13.56 11.66 -3.28
N LYS A 161 12.25 11.55 -3.25
CA LYS A 161 11.49 10.30 -3.42
C LYS A 161 11.86 9.18 -2.43
N THR A 162 13.09 9.16 -1.93
CA THR A 162 13.57 8.16 -0.97
C THR A 162 14.60 8.76 -0.02
N ILE A 163 14.36 8.63 1.27
CA ILE A 163 15.27 9.06 2.34
C ILE A 163 15.68 7.85 3.17
N ALA A 164 16.97 7.51 3.12
CA ALA A 164 17.50 6.31 3.76
C ALA A 164 17.87 6.52 5.24
N ARG A 165 18.28 7.73 5.62
CA ARG A 165 18.71 8.01 6.98
C ARG A 165 18.49 9.48 7.33
N ILE A 166 18.10 9.73 8.59
CA ILE A 166 18.13 11.05 9.20
C ILE A 166 18.94 10.97 10.49
N VAL A 167 19.89 11.88 10.67
CA VAL A 167 20.61 12.04 11.94
C VAL A 167 20.41 13.46 12.44
N VAL A 168 20.00 13.61 13.70
CA VAL A 168 19.75 14.90 14.33
C VAL A 168 20.90 15.25 15.24
N HIS A 169 21.29 16.53 15.25
CA HIS A 169 22.34 17.04 16.11
C HIS A 169 22.02 16.74 17.58
N PRO A 170 23.02 16.30 18.40
CA PRO A 170 22.74 15.81 19.76
C PRO A 170 22.12 16.86 20.71
N THR A 171 22.40 18.15 20.53
CA THR A 171 21.97 19.24 21.41
C THR A 171 21.13 20.31 20.72
N ASP A 172 20.99 20.28 19.39
CA ASP A 172 20.17 21.23 18.63
C ASP A 172 19.13 20.50 17.76
N PRO A 173 17.85 20.47 18.16
CA PRO A 173 16.81 19.75 17.45
C PRO A 173 16.41 20.38 16.10
N LYS A 174 16.99 21.53 15.75
CA LYS A 174 16.80 22.23 14.47
C LYS A 174 17.83 21.84 13.42
N THR A 175 18.96 21.28 13.84
CA THR A 175 20.04 20.85 12.95
C THR A 175 19.94 19.36 12.67
N ALA A 176 19.89 18.98 11.39
CA ALA A 176 19.83 17.60 10.94
C ALA A 176 20.56 17.39 9.61
N TRP A 177 21.01 16.15 9.40
CA TRP A 177 21.54 15.68 8.11
C TRP A 177 20.66 14.56 7.59
N VAL A 178 20.47 14.53 6.28
CA VAL A 178 19.57 13.62 5.58
C VAL A 178 20.30 12.92 4.44
N ALA A 179 20.23 11.59 4.41
CA ALA A 179 20.67 10.78 3.29
C ALA A 179 19.53 10.64 2.29
N ALA A 180 19.55 11.44 1.22
CA ALA A 180 18.60 11.33 0.12
C ALA A 180 19.16 10.40 -0.96
N THR A 181 18.59 9.20 -1.08
CA THR A 181 19.01 8.23 -2.09
C THR A 181 18.46 8.60 -3.47
N GLY A 182 17.37 9.33 -3.52
CA GLY A 182 16.71 9.76 -4.74
C GLY A 182 15.73 8.74 -5.30
N ASP A 183 15.11 9.09 -6.42
CA ASP A 183 14.16 8.24 -7.12
C ASP A 183 14.80 6.90 -7.53
N LEU A 184 14.12 5.79 -7.27
CA LEU A 184 14.59 4.44 -7.62
C LEU A 184 14.49 4.17 -9.13
N TRP A 185 13.50 4.76 -9.80
CA TRP A 185 13.10 4.42 -11.15
C TRP A 185 13.71 5.32 -12.23
N ILE A 186 13.98 6.59 -11.90
CA ILE A 186 14.53 7.56 -12.86
C ILE A 186 15.67 8.39 -12.26
N PRO A 187 16.56 8.94 -13.09
CA PRO A 187 17.52 9.97 -12.69
C PRO A 187 16.80 11.28 -12.28
N GLY A 188 17.51 12.14 -11.55
CA GLY A 188 17.04 13.46 -11.16
C GLY A 188 16.56 13.54 -9.71
N GLY A 189 15.92 14.67 -9.39
CA GLY A 189 15.43 14.97 -8.04
C GLY A 189 16.56 15.28 -7.04
N ASP A 190 16.19 15.31 -5.77
CA ASP A 190 17.14 15.60 -4.67
C ASP A 190 17.92 14.35 -4.30
N ARG A 191 19.26 14.36 -4.54
CA ARG A 191 20.17 13.22 -4.27
C ARG A 191 21.40 13.71 -3.54
N GLY A 192 21.89 12.93 -2.59
CA GLY A 192 23.08 13.22 -1.81
C GLY A 192 22.82 13.41 -0.33
N CYS A 193 23.80 13.94 0.39
CA CYS A 193 23.67 14.29 1.80
C CYS A 193 23.27 15.77 1.92
N TYR A 194 22.14 16.02 2.55
CA TYR A 194 21.64 17.36 2.81
C TYR A 194 21.76 17.72 4.29
N ARG A 195 21.95 19.00 4.58
CA ARG A 195 21.98 19.55 5.94
C ARG A 195 21.01 20.72 6.07
N THR A 196 20.31 20.77 7.20
CA THR A 196 19.58 21.94 7.68
C THR A 196 20.13 22.40 9.02
N THR A 197 19.99 23.70 9.34
CA THR A 197 20.28 24.30 10.64
C THR A 197 19.12 25.16 11.15
N ASP A 198 18.00 25.16 10.44
CA ASP A 198 16.81 26.00 10.67
C ASP A 198 15.51 25.18 10.71
N ALA A 199 15.59 23.97 11.21
CA ALA A 199 14.45 23.06 11.36
C ALA A 199 13.82 22.62 10.02
N GLY A 200 14.60 22.62 8.93
CA GLY A 200 14.16 22.23 7.60
C GLY A 200 13.58 23.36 6.75
N ALA A 201 13.63 24.62 7.25
CA ALA A 201 13.20 25.76 6.44
C ALA A 201 14.05 25.92 5.18
N THR A 202 15.36 25.60 5.30
CA THR A 202 16.29 25.52 4.17
C THR A 202 17.15 24.27 4.23
N TRP A 203 17.54 23.75 3.07
CA TRP A 203 18.40 22.59 2.90
C TRP A 203 19.59 22.90 2.03
N LYS A 204 20.79 22.52 2.48
CA LYS A 204 22.02 22.63 1.71
C LYS A 204 22.51 21.24 1.33
N LEU A 205 22.74 20.99 0.04
CA LEU A 205 23.49 19.81 -0.40
C LEU A 205 24.93 19.97 0.07
N VAL A 206 25.38 19.11 0.98
CA VAL A 206 26.71 19.15 1.57
C VAL A 206 27.66 18.09 1.00
N LEU A 207 27.09 16.98 0.46
CA LEU A 207 27.84 15.96 -0.26
C LEU A 207 26.98 15.38 -1.37
N GLY A 208 27.52 15.36 -2.60
CA GLY A 208 26.89 14.76 -3.78
C GLY A 208 27.91 14.53 -4.89
N ALA A 209 27.56 13.80 -5.89
CA ALA A 209 28.41 13.61 -7.05
C ALA A 209 28.43 14.87 -7.93
N ALA A 210 29.60 15.14 -8.52
CA ALA A 210 29.72 16.23 -9.50
C ALA A 210 28.96 15.93 -10.80
N ALA A 211 28.61 17.00 -11.54
CA ALA A 211 28.03 16.86 -12.86
C ALA A 211 28.92 16.00 -13.80
N PRO A 212 28.35 15.16 -14.65
CA PRO A 212 26.91 15.01 -14.93
C PRO A 212 26.19 13.99 -14.05
N TYR A 213 26.79 13.46 -13.00
CA TYR A 213 26.29 12.30 -12.24
C TYR A 213 25.49 12.66 -10.98
N GLY A 214 25.35 13.95 -10.67
CA GLY A 214 24.55 14.41 -9.53
C GLY A 214 23.08 13.97 -9.57
N ASP A 215 22.57 13.67 -10.74
CA ASP A 215 21.23 13.16 -10.99
C ASP A 215 21.07 11.63 -10.77
N ARG A 216 22.16 10.89 -10.52
CA ARG A 216 22.17 9.41 -10.39
C ARG A 216 22.71 8.89 -9.07
N VAL A 217 23.56 9.68 -8.40
CA VAL A 217 24.25 9.28 -7.17
C VAL A 217 23.59 9.96 -5.98
N GLY A 218 23.01 9.17 -5.09
CA GLY A 218 22.45 9.61 -3.83
C GLY A 218 23.33 9.25 -2.63
N CYS A 219 22.81 9.55 -1.43
CA CYS A 219 23.39 9.10 -0.18
C CYS A 219 22.57 7.95 0.38
N GLY A 220 23.21 6.81 0.68
CA GLY A 220 22.55 5.60 1.15
C GLY A 220 22.58 5.43 2.67
N ASP A 221 23.55 6.04 3.36
CA ASP A 221 23.62 6.02 4.83
C ASP A 221 24.46 7.18 5.37
N ILE A 222 24.20 7.58 6.61
CA ILE A 222 24.96 8.60 7.37
C ILE A 222 25.14 8.10 8.80
N ALA A 223 26.37 8.22 9.32
CA ALA A 223 26.68 8.00 10.72
C ALA A 223 27.29 9.28 11.32
N LEU A 224 26.75 9.73 12.46
CA LEU A 224 27.18 10.93 13.21
C LEU A 224 27.94 10.49 14.45
N ASP A 225 29.09 11.11 14.71
CA ASP A 225 29.78 10.98 15.98
C ASP A 225 28.94 11.64 17.07
N PRO A 226 28.42 10.88 18.04
CA PRO A 226 27.54 11.43 19.08
C PRO A 226 28.25 12.40 20.06
N ALA A 227 29.57 12.32 20.13
CA ALA A 227 30.40 13.20 21.01
C ALA A 227 30.86 14.48 20.29
N ASN A 228 30.97 14.41 18.95
CA ASN A 228 31.42 15.54 18.13
C ASN A 228 30.58 15.66 16.86
N PRO A 229 29.51 16.47 16.85
CA PRO A 229 28.59 16.56 15.71
C PRO A 229 29.21 17.20 14.45
N ASN A 230 30.48 17.64 14.51
CA ASN A 230 31.21 18.05 13.32
C ASN A 230 31.79 16.85 12.55
N VAL A 231 31.86 15.66 13.16
CA VAL A 231 32.38 14.44 12.53
C VAL A 231 31.23 13.57 12.06
N LEU A 232 31.15 13.36 10.74
CA LEU A 232 30.19 12.47 10.11
C LEU A 232 30.86 11.59 9.07
N TYR A 233 30.26 10.45 8.87
CA TYR A 233 30.54 9.57 7.71
C TYR A 233 29.29 9.45 6.88
N ALA A 234 29.45 9.49 5.55
CA ALA A 234 28.35 9.33 4.60
C ALA A 234 28.74 8.34 3.50
N ALA A 235 27.79 7.55 3.08
CA ALA A 235 27.96 6.57 2.01
C ALA A 235 27.25 7.02 0.74
N LEU A 236 28.01 7.35 -0.30
CA LEU A 236 27.41 7.64 -1.61
C LEU A 236 27.09 6.34 -2.35
N TYR A 237 25.94 6.32 -3.01
CA TYR A 237 25.36 5.15 -3.64
C TYR A 237 24.60 5.51 -4.93
N ALA A 238 24.95 4.85 -6.04
CA ALA A 238 24.22 4.93 -7.29
C ALA A 238 23.36 3.69 -7.50
N ARG A 239 22.11 3.88 -7.85
CA ARG A 239 21.15 2.79 -8.08
C ARG A 239 20.08 3.17 -9.09
N ARG A 240 19.56 2.17 -9.80
CA ARG A 240 18.41 2.32 -10.67
C ARG A 240 17.71 0.98 -10.86
N ARG A 241 16.39 1.01 -10.79
CA ARG A 241 15.54 -0.13 -11.10
C ARG A 241 14.78 0.13 -12.40
N TYR A 242 14.64 -0.93 -13.19
CA TYR A 242 13.76 -1.01 -14.35
C TYR A 242 12.69 -2.07 -14.10
N PRO A 243 11.60 -2.12 -14.86
CA PRO A 243 10.60 -3.19 -14.71
C PRO A 243 11.18 -4.60 -14.79
N TRP A 244 12.32 -4.78 -15.47
CA TRP A 244 12.94 -6.09 -15.75
C TRP A 244 14.29 -6.31 -15.08
N THR A 245 14.89 -5.31 -14.44
CA THR A 245 16.22 -5.47 -13.81
C THR A 245 16.52 -4.37 -12.80
N PHE A 246 17.54 -4.62 -12.00
CA PHE A 246 18.11 -3.68 -11.05
C PHE A 246 19.62 -3.53 -11.29
N ILE A 247 20.10 -2.30 -11.31
CA ILE A 247 21.53 -1.98 -11.43
C ILE A 247 21.98 -1.03 -10.34
N SER A 248 23.23 -1.17 -9.89
CA SER A 248 23.81 -0.29 -8.85
C SER A 248 25.30 -0.06 -9.05
N GLY A 249 25.87 0.89 -8.31
CA GLY A 249 27.26 1.28 -8.35
C GLY A 249 27.71 1.76 -9.74
N ALA A 250 28.84 1.27 -10.22
CA ALA A 250 29.42 1.68 -11.49
C ALA A 250 28.52 1.38 -12.69
N ALA A 251 27.71 0.31 -12.63
CA ALA A 251 26.75 -0.01 -13.69
C ALA A 251 25.64 1.07 -13.83
N ALA A 252 25.29 1.78 -12.77
CA ALA A 252 24.33 2.88 -12.80
C ALA A 252 24.95 4.22 -13.21
N THR A 253 26.27 4.31 -13.37
CA THR A 253 27.04 5.53 -13.64
C THR A 253 28.02 5.39 -14.83
N ASP A 254 27.60 4.67 -15.86
CA ASP A 254 28.37 4.50 -17.09
C ASP A 254 29.81 3.95 -16.85
N GLY A 255 29.94 3.04 -15.89
CA GLY A 255 31.21 2.38 -15.53
C GLY A 255 32.09 3.14 -14.53
N LYS A 256 31.66 4.30 -14.02
CA LYS A 256 32.44 5.10 -13.08
C LYS A 256 32.11 4.75 -11.61
N ASP A 257 33.15 4.57 -10.80
CA ASP A 257 33.00 4.42 -9.35
C ASP A 257 32.87 5.79 -8.67
N LEU A 258 31.64 6.19 -8.41
CA LEU A 258 31.26 7.44 -7.75
C LEU A 258 30.70 7.21 -6.34
N GLY A 259 30.65 5.96 -5.89
CA GLY A 259 30.26 5.58 -4.54
C GLY A 259 31.38 5.75 -3.54
N GLY A 260 31.21 5.18 -2.36
CA GLY A 260 32.23 5.09 -1.31
C GLY A 260 31.87 5.77 -0.02
N ILE A 261 32.74 5.63 0.95
CA ILE A 261 32.62 6.25 2.27
C ILE A 261 33.35 7.60 2.26
N TRP A 262 32.68 8.63 2.74
CA TRP A 262 33.18 9.99 2.85
C TRP A 262 33.13 10.43 4.31
N LYS A 263 34.14 11.16 4.75
CA LYS A 263 34.25 11.70 6.12
C LYS A 263 34.33 13.22 6.09
N THR A 264 33.63 13.87 7.00
CA THR A 264 33.78 15.29 7.33
C THR A 264 34.22 15.46 8.77
N THR A 265 34.94 16.56 9.10
CA THR A 265 35.28 16.96 10.46
C THR A 265 34.84 18.40 10.76
N ASP A 266 34.05 19.00 9.87
CA ASP A 266 33.59 20.39 9.96
C ASP A 266 32.05 20.50 9.75
N GLY A 267 31.32 19.44 10.11
CA GLY A 267 29.87 19.40 10.03
C GLY A 267 29.29 19.34 8.61
N GLY A 268 30.14 18.95 7.63
CA GLY A 268 29.76 18.80 6.25
C GLY A 268 30.16 19.96 5.34
N ALA A 269 31.01 20.88 5.81
CA ALA A 269 31.52 21.94 4.93
C ALA A 269 32.52 21.41 3.92
N THR A 270 33.37 20.45 4.33
CA THR A 270 34.31 19.73 3.46
C THR A 270 34.26 18.22 3.70
N TRP A 271 34.55 17.44 2.68
CA TRP A 271 34.51 15.98 2.73
C TRP A 271 35.74 15.34 2.09
N LYS A 272 36.28 14.29 2.74
CA LYS A 272 37.38 13.45 2.26
C LYS A 272 36.82 12.07 1.94
N LYS A 273 37.08 11.53 0.72
CA LYS A 273 36.78 10.12 0.40
C LYS A 273 37.81 9.23 1.12
N LEU A 274 37.31 8.20 1.79
CA LEU A 274 38.13 7.19 2.45
C LEU A 274 38.39 6.03 1.47
N THR A 275 39.67 5.60 1.35
CA THR A 275 40.03 4.57 0.36
C THR A 275 40.98 3.52 0.90
N ASP A 276 41.74 3.83 1.96
CA ASP A 276 42.78 2.93 2.46
C ASP A 276 42.15 1.70 3.14
N GLY A 277 42.45 0.52 2.60
CA GLY A 277 41.93 -0.76 3.05
C GLY A 277 40.52 -1.07 2.59
N LEU A 278 39.84 -0.14 1.87
CA LEU A 278 38.47 -0.34 1.32
C LEU A 278 38.54 -0.83 -0.14
N PRO A 279 37.52 -1.60 -0.58
CA PRO A 279 37.46 -2.03 -1.98
C PRO A 279 37.16 -0.84 -2.91
N THR A 280 37.68 -0.91 -4.12
CA THR A 280 37.25 -0.07 -5.23
C THR A 280 35.85 -0.52 -5.73
N ARG A 281 35.13 0.33 -6.49
CA ARG A 281 33.84 0.02 -7.10
C ARG A 281 32.79 -0.40 -6.08
N THR A 282 32.55 0.50 -5.15
CA THR A 282 31.59 0.29 -4.09
C THR A 282 30.15 0.51 -4.59
N GLN A 283 29.24 -0.21 -3.96
CA GLN A 283 27.80 -0.10 -4.18
C GLN A 283 27.13 0.33 -2.87
N ARG A 284 26.10 -0.43 -2.38
CA ARG A 284 25.44 -0.08 -1.12
C ARG A 284 26.35 -0.31 0.09
N ILE A 285 26.33 0.64 1.03
CA ILE A 285 27.16 0.62 2.24
C ILE A 285 26.29 0.99 3.44
N GLY A 286 26.40 0.23 4.52
CA GLY A 286 25.87 0.58 5.84
C GLY A 286 27.00 0.93 6.80
N LEU A 287 26.77 1.91 7.67
CA LEU A 287 27.77 2.52 8.57
C LEU A 287 27.34 2.43 10.02
N ALA A 288 28.30 2.23 10.94
CA ALA A 288 28.10 2.35 12.38
C ALA A 288 29.34 2.89 13.07
N ILE A 289 29.14 3.82 14.05
CA ILE A 289 30.18 4.37 14.90
C ILE A 289 29.95 3.86 16.32
N TRP A 290 31.01 3.42 17.00
CA TRP A 290 30.89 3.03 18.40
C TRP A 290 30.90 4.28 19.29
N ALA A 291 29.79 4.49 20.02
CA ALA A 291 29.57 5.75 20.75
C ALA A 291 30.57 5.99 21.92
N LYS A 292 31.20 4.94 22.47
CA LYS A 292 32.18 5.07 23.56
C LYS A 292 33.58 5.47 23.07
N ASP A 293 33.96 5.06 21.88
CA ASP A 293 35.18 5.50 21.23
C ASP A 293 34.90 5.67 19.73
N PRO A 294 34.61 6.89 19.26
CA PRO A 294 34.29 7.18 17.88
C PRO A 294 35.41 6.91 16.86
N LYS A 295 36.59 6.52 17.33
CA LYS A 295 37.67 6.00 16.45
C LYS A 295 37.29 4.65 15.87
N VAL A 296 36.44 3.88 16.56
CA VAL A 296 35.96 2.58 16.09
C VAL A 296 34.75 2.80 15.19
N VAL A 297 34.94 2.53 13.90
CA VAL A 297 33.92 2.62 12.86
C VAL A 297 33.80 1.29 12.13
N TYR A 298 32.59 0.84 11.90
CA TYR A 298 32.30 -0.31 11.06
C TYR A 298 31.58 0.09 9.79
N ALA A 299 31.83 -0.66 8.73
CA ALA A 299 31.09 -0.59 7.48
C ALA A 299 30.79 -1.99 6.96
N VAL A 300 29.55 -2.21 6.47
CA VAL A 300 29.23 -3.35 5.60
C VAL A 300 29.18 -2.83 4.16
N VAL A 301 30.08 -3.33 3.30
CA VAL A 301 30.35 -2.75 1.98
C VAL A 301 30.02 -3.74 0.89
N GLN A 302 29.13 -3.37 -0.02
CA GLN A 302 28.94 -4.07 -1.29
C GLN A 302 29.98 -3.57 -2.31
N SER A 303 30.59 -4.51 -3.05
CA SER A 303 31.54 -4.20 -4.12
C SER A 303 31.50 -5.27 -5.22
N ASP A 304 31.68 -4.83 -6.46
CA ASP A 304 31.82 -5.67 -7.64
C ASP A 304 33.25 -5.67 -8.23
N ALA A 305 34.26 -5.22 -7.46
CA ALA A 305 35.63 -5.11 -7.91
C ALA A 305 36.22 -6.45 -8.37
N GLU A 306 35.84 -7.56 -7.76
CA GLU A 306 36.21 -8.94 -8.12
C GLU A 306 35.07 -9.73 -8.79
N GLY A 307 34.11 -9.01 -9.40
CA GLY A 307 32.90 -9.55 -9.97
C GLY A 307 31.72 -9.53 -8.99
N THR A 308 30.51 -9.57 -9.52
CA THR A 308 29.27 -9.59 -8.74
C THR A 308 29.16 -10.89 -7.95
N SER A 309 28.73 -10.78 -6.70
CA SER A 309 28.22 -11.92 -5.93
C SER A 309 26.80 -12.28 -6.42
N GLY A 310 26.43 -13.53 -6.32
CA GLY A 310 25.06 -13.96 -6.58
C GLY A 310 24.06 -13.25 -5.64
N ILE A 311 22.78 -13.23 -6.04
CA ILE A 311 21.73 -12.54 -5.30
C ILE A 311 21.49 -13.16 -3.92
N ASP A 312 21.66 -14.49 -3.83
CA ASP A 312 21.48 -15.26 -2.61
C ASP A 312 22.81 -15.53 -1.88
N ASP A 313 23.92 -14.99 -2.39
CA ASP A 313 25.22 -15.13 -1.75
C ASP A 313 25.24 -14.35 -0.42
N VAL A 314 25.58 -15.05 0.65
CA VAL A 314 25.77 -14.47 1.98
C VAL A 314 27.13 -13.77 2.07
N GLU A 315 28.10 -14.21 1.27
CA GLU A 315 29.45 -13.68 1.22
C GLU A 315 29.74 -12.91 -0.07
N SER A 316 30.38 -11.76 0.09
CA SER A 316 30.86 -10.92 -1.01
C SER A 316 32.28 -11.31 -1.43
N LYS A 317 32.61 -11.22 -2.73
CA LYS A 317 33.97 -11.46 -3.22
C LYS A 317 34.95 -10.37 -2.71
N ALA A 318 34.71 -9.13 -3.10
CA ALA A 318 35.57 -7.99 -2.72
C ALA A 318 35.01 -7.19 -1.52
N GLY A 319 33.69 -7.20 -1.31
CA GLY A 319 33.02 -6.53 -0.20
C GLY A 319 33.10 -7.31 1.12
N GLY A 320 32.19 -6.99 2.04
CA GLY A 320 32.08 -7.60 3.36
C GLY A 320 32.03 -6.60 4.50
N VAL A 321 32.37 -7.05 5.70
CA VAL A 321 32.45 -6.22 6.90
C VAL A 321 33.86 -5.68 7.08
N PHE A 322 33.96 -4.36 7.24
CA PHE A 322 35.20 -3.62 7.47
C PHE A 322 35.15 -2.92 8.81
N ARG A 323 36.34 -2.79 9.45
CA ARG A 323 36.54 -2.07 10.71
C ARG A 323 37.71 -1.11 10.57
N SER A 324 37.55 0.08 11.13
CA SER A 324 38.59 1.04 11.42
C SER A 324 38.73 1.25 12.92
N ASP A 325 39.92 1.40 13.45
CA ASP A 325 40.23 1.73 14.84
C ASP A 325 40.86 3.14 14.98
N ASP A 326 40.93 3.90 13.88
CA ASP A 326 41.54 5.21 13.81
C ASP A 326 40.68 6.28 13.13
N ALA A 327 39.39 6.18 13.37
CA ALA A 327 38.38 7.08 12.81
C ALA A 327 38.33 7.09 11.27
N GLY A 328 38.52 5.95 10.65
CA GLY A 328 38.38 5.74 9.22
C GLY A 328 39.60 6.05 8.37
N GLU A 329 40.78 6.35 8.96
CA GLU A 329 41.98 6.60 8.17
C GLU A 329 42.48 5.31 7.52
N HIS A 330 42.43 4.17 8.24
CA HIS A 330 42.75 2.85 7.73
C HIS A 330 41.64 1.85 8.02
N TRP A 331 41.36 0.95 7.09
CA TRP A 331 40.29 -0.06 7.22
C TRP A 331 40.86 -1.47 7.06
N ALA A 332 40.40 -2.37 7.93
CA ALA A 332 40.69 -3.80 7.84
C ALA A 332 39.41 -4.56 7.49
N ARG A 333 39.50 -5.44 6.47
CA ARG A 333 38.38 -6.33 6.20
C ARG A 333 38.34 -7.44 7.24
N MET A 334 37.24 -7.50 8.00
CA MET A 334 37.03 -8.46 9.08
C MET A 334 36.51 -9.80 8.54
N SER A 335 35.57 -9.73 7.57
CA SER A 335 34.98 -10.92 6.95
C SER A 335 34.37 -10.59 5.59
N ARG A 336 33.96 -11.62 4.87
CA ARG A 336 33.25 -11.50 3.57
C ARG A 336 31.76 -11.32 3.71
N LEU A 337 31.18 -11.37 4.91
CA LEU A 337 29.76 -11.33 5.16
C LEU A 337 29.12 -10.05 4.61
N ASN A 338 28.17 -10.19 3.70
CA ASN A 338 27.29 -9.12 3.23
C ASN A 338 26.05 -9.73 2.54
N PRO A 339 25.07 -10.19 3.29
CA PRO A 339 23.92 -10.90 2.75
C PRO A 339 23.04 -9.95 1.96
N ARG A 340 22.71 -10.30 0.71
CA ARG A 340 21.79 -9.59 -0.20
C ARG A 340 21.88 -8.06 -0.09
N PRO A 341 23.05 -7.48 -0.42
CA PRO A 341 23.42 -6.14 0.05
C PRO A 341 22.55 -5.00 -0.49
N PHE A 342 22.01 -5.10 -1.70
CA PHE A 342 21.10 -4.07 -2.25
C PHE A 342 19.82 -3.91 -1.42
N TYR A 343 19.44 -4.94 -0.67
CA TYR A 343 18.22 -4.96 0.11
C TYR A 343 18.43 -4.63 1.60
N PHE A 344 19.51 -5.11 2.21
CA PHE A 344 19.81 -4.96 3.62
C PHE A 344 20.92 -3.91 3.88
N SER A 345 22.20 -4.32 3.90
CA SER A 345 23.38 -3.48 4.18
C SER A 345 23.24 -2.60 5.42
N GLN A 346 22.83 -3.21 6.53
CA GLN A 346 22.69 -2.55 7.82
C GLN A 346 23.62 -3.23 8.84
N ILE A 347 24.35 -2.43 9.65
CA ILE A 347 25.24 -2.90 10.70
C ILE A 347 24.96 -2.14 11.99
N ARG A 348 25.01 -2.82 13.15
CA ARG A 348 24.82 -2.22 14.47
C ARG A 348 25.90 -2.70 15.41
N ILE A 349 26.30 -1.85 16.35
CA ILE A 349 27.32 -2.13 17.36
C ILE A 349 26.67 -2.08 18.74
N ASP A 350 26.94 -3.07 19.60
CA ASP A 350 26.50 -3.02 21.00
C ASP A 350 27.11 -1.78 21.70
N PRO A 351 26.34 -0.94 22.38
CA PRO A 351 26.83 0.29 22.97
C PRO A 351 27.87 0.07 24.08
N ARG A 352 28.01 -1.14 24.61
CA ARG A 352 28.96 -1.50 25.65
C ARG A 352 30.19 -2.28 25.20
N ASN A 353 30.08 -2.96 24.02
CA ASN A 353 31.11 -3.85 23.51
C ASN A 353 31.27 -3.68 21.99
N ASP A 354 32.37 -3.02 21.58
CA ASP A 354 32.68 -2.75 20.17
C ASP A 354 32.89 -4.00 19.31
N LYS A 355 33.08 -5.17 19.94
CA LYS A 355 33.24 -6.47 19.25
C LYS A 355 31.93 -7.24 19.08
N LEU A 356 30.87 -6.85 19.83
CA LEU A 356 29.53 -7.41 19.65
C LEU A 356 28.81 -6.58 18.60
N ILE A 357 28.71 -7.12 17.39
CA ILE A 357 28.12 -6.44 16.25
C ILE A 357 27.06 -7.31 15.57
N TYR A 358 26.12 -6.65 14.92
CA TYR A 358 25.01 -7.26 14.22
C TYR A 358 25.00 -6.80 12.77
N VAL A 359 24.87 -7.73 11.83
CA VAL A 359 24.63 -7.45 10.40
C VAL A 359 23.26 -8.00 10.05
N LEU A 360 22.42 -7.13 9.50
CA LEU A 360 21.06 -7.45 9.10
C LEU A 360 21.08 -8.09 7.70
N GLY A 361 20.24 -9.09 7.52
CA GLY A 361 20.16 -9.84 6.30
C GLY A 361 18.90 -10.70 6.30
N PHE A 362 18.87 -11.71 5.47
CA PHE A 362 17.82 -12.72 5.48
C PHE A 362 17.64 -13.31 6.90
N MET A 363 18.78 -13.55 7.58
CA MET A 363 18.84 -13.83 9.01
C MET A 363 19.60 -12.70 9.72
N LEU A 364 19.47 -12.59 11.03
CA LEU A 364 20.30 -11.73 11.85
C LEU A 364 21.67 -12.41 12.09
N HIS A 365 22.73 -11.76 11.65
CA HIS A 365 24.09 -12.26 11.88
C HIS A 365 24.72 -11.55 13.06
N VAL A 366 25.27 -12.29 14.00
CA VAL A 366 25.86 -11.80 15.24
C VAL A 366 27.32 -12.22 15.33
N SER A 367 28.22 -11.26 15.53
CA SER A 367 29.64 -11.48 15.84
C SER A 367 29.95 -11.01 17.24
N GLN A 368 30.82 -11.77 17.94
CA GLN A 368 31.33 -11.42 19.27
C GLN A 368 32.84 -11.10 19.26
N ASP A 369 33.45 -11.15 18.10
CA ASP A 369 34.92 -10.98 17.91
C ASP A 369 35.25 -9.84 16.91
N GLY A 370 34.32 -8.88 16.75
CA GLY A 370 34.52 -7.72 15.90
C GLY A 370 34.36 -8.02 14.41
N GLY A 371 33.55 -8.99 14.04
CA GLY A 371 33.24 -9.30 12.67
C GLY A 371 34.11 -10.33 11.99
N ARG A 372 34.98 -11.06 12.75
CA ARG A 372 35.84 -12.11 12.19
C ARG A 372 35.06 -13.40 11.99
N THR A 373 34.25 -13.78 12.97
CA THR A 373 33.35 -14.93 12.88
C THR A 373 31.92 -14.53 13.16
N TRP A 374 31.00 -15.29 12.58
CA TRP A 374 29.58 -14.99 12.63
C TRP A 374 28.76 -16.21 13.05
N ARG A 375 27.78 -15.96 13.88
CA ARG A 375 26.70 -16.89 14.16
C ARG A 375 25.45 -16.36 13.47
N GLU A 376 24.82 -17.19 12.66
CA GLU A 376 23.43 -16.93 12.25
C GLU A 376 22.53 -17.21 13.43
N ASP A 377 21.81 -16.20 13.85
CA ASP A 377 20.75 -16.38 14.80
C ASP A 377 19.50 -16.85 14.03
N ARG A 378 19.40 -18.14 13.83
CA ARG A 378 18.18 -18.77 13.33
C ARG A 378 17.16 -18.82 14.45
N PHE A 379 16.57 -17.67 14.77
CA PHE A 379 15.55 -17.60 15.78
C PHE A 379 14.32 -18.37 15.33
N ARG A 380 13.91 -19.35 16.08
CA ARG A 380 12.60 -19.95 15.90
C ARG A 380 11.56 -18.90 16.24
N GLY A 381 10.71 -18.55 15.26
CA GLY A 381 9.60 -17.60 15.43
C GLY A 381 9.92 -16.13 15.11
N VAL A 382 11.09 -15.80 14.54
CA VAL A 382 11.35 -14.49 13.92
C VAL A 382 11.26 -14.61 12.41
N HIS A 383 10.56 -13.68 11.78
CA HIS A 383 10.44 -13.61 10.34
C HIS A 383 11.79 -13.26 9.69
N ALA A 384 12.00 -13.75 8.50
CA ALA A 384 13.18 -13.41 7.69
C ALA A 384 13.18 -11.93 7.27
N ASP A 385 14.24 -11.51 6.57
CA ASP A 385 14.41 -10.19 5.97
C ASP A 385 14.40 -9.06 7.02
N ASN A 386 15.56 -8.93 7.71
CA ASN A 386 15.75 -7.96 8.78
C ASN A 386 16.22 -6.62 8.22
N HIS A 387 15.51 -5.52 8.52
CA HIS A 387 15.77 -4.20 7.96
C HIS A 387 16.28 -3.17 8.94
N ASP A 388 15.83 -3.19 10.18
CA ASP A 388 16.35 -2.29 11.20
C ASP A 388 16.45 -2.99 12.55
N LEU A 389 17.47 -2.61 13.32
CA LEU A 389 17.71 -3.10 14.67
C LEU A 389 18.08 -1.92 15.56
N VAL A 390 17.30 -1.73 16.61
CA VAL A 390 17.61 -0.78 17.67
C VAL A 390 18.04 -1.53 18.93
N ILE A 391 19.20 -1.18 19.44
CA ILE A 391 19.73 -1.65 20.72
C ILE A 391 19.49 -0.54 21.74
N ASP A 392 18.75 -0.81 22.81
CA ASP A 392 18.49 0.16 23.85
C ASP A 392 19.81 0.56 24.55
N PRO A 393 20.22 1.83 24.50
CA PRO A 393 21.49 2.24 25.07
C PRO A 393 21.53 2.13 26.60
N HIS A 394 20.38 2.18 27.29
CA HIS A 394 20.28 2.04 28.74
C HIS A 394 20.21 0.57 29.19
N TRP A 395 19.58 -0.27 28.36
CA TRP A 395 19.45 -1.70 28.59
C TRP A 395 19.75 -2.51 27.32
N PRO A 396 21.02 -2.71 26.95
CA PRO A 396 21.44 -3.32 25.69
C PRO A 396 21.00 -4.79 25.46
N LYS A 397 20.40 -5.43 26.46
CA LYS A 397 19.69 -6.69 26.25
C LYS A 397 18.30 -6.51 25.62
N ARG A 398 17.79 -5.28 25.65
CA ARG A 398 16.55 -4.95 24.94
C ARG A 398 16.88 -4.58 23.50
N LEU A 399 16.34 -5.37 22.60
CA LEU A 399 16.48 -5.23 21.15
C LEU A 399 15.09 -5.05 20.55
N LEU A 400 14.97 -4.12 19.59
CA LEU A 400 13.81 -3.99 18.72
C LEU A 400 14.26 -4.32 17.30
N LEU A 401 13.66 -5.31 16.66
CA LEU A 401 14.03 -5.80 15.35
C LEU A 401 12.86 -5.66 14.39
N GLY A 402 13.07 -4.91 13.31
CA GLY A 402 12.13 -4.76 12.21
C GLY A 402 12.44 -5.70 11.06
N THR A 403 11.42 -6.40 10.58
CA THR A 403 11.51 -7.38 9.50
C THR A 403 10.38 -7.16 8.47
N ASP A 404 10.37 -7.95 7.39
CA ASP A 404 9.24 -7.94 6.43
C ASP A 404 7.95 -8.56 7.01
N GLY A 405 8.05 -9.29 8.13
CA GLY A 405 6.89 -9.83 8.85
C GLY A 405 6.40 -8.96 10.00
N GLY A 406 7.10 -7.88 10.33
CA GLY A 406 6.72 -6.99 11.42
C GLY A 406 7.82 -6.71 12.43
N LEU A 407 7.41 -6.28 13.61
CA LEU A 407 8.28 -5.86 14.71
C LEU A 407 8.45 -6.97 15.74
N TYR A 408 9.68 -7.20 16.16
CA TYR A 408 10.03 -8.13 17.24
C TYR A 408 10.77 -7.40 18.35
N GLN A 409 10.53 -7.82 19.58
CA GLN A 409 11.24 -7.34 20.76
C GLN A 409 11.91 -8.49 21.50
N SER A 410 13.18 -8.30 21.89
CA SER A 410 13.88 -9.15 22.83
C SER A 410 14.27 -8.35 24.05
N VAL A 411 14.21 -8.95 25.24
CA VAL A 411 14.70 -8.39 26.50
C VAL A 411 15.88 -9.19 27.07
N THR A 412 16.34 -10.17 26.30
CA THR A 412 17.40 -11.12 26.69
C THR A 412 18.66 -11.03 25.83
N GLY A 413 18.74 -10.02 24.95
CA GLY A 413 19.85 -9.86 24.01
C GLY A 413 19.80 -10.84 22.84
N GLY A 414 18.59 -11.19 22.40
CA GLY A 414 18.35 -12.14 21.33
C GLY A 414 18.13 -13.59 21.77
N GLY A 415 18.15 -13.90 23.08
CA GLY A 415 17.87 -15.26 23.58
C GLY A 415 16.39 -15.67 23.50
N GLY A 416 15.49 -14.73 23.23
CA GLY A 416 14.08 -14.93 23.04
C GLY A 416 13.45 -13.68 22.44
N TRP A 417 12.43 -13.84 21.62
CA TRP A 417 11.78 -12.75 20.91
C TRP A 417 10.27 -12.82 21.09
N GLU A 418 9.66 -11.65 21.30
CA GLU A 418 8.22 -11.44 21.30
C GLU A 418 7.81 -10.74 20.00
N PHE A 419 6.87 -11.31 19.27
CA PHE A 419 6.28 -10.69 18.10
C PHE A 419 5.25 -9.64 18.51
N GLN A 420 5.39 -8.41 18.00
CA GLN A 420 4.52 -7.27 18.32
C GLN A 420 3.31 -7.24 17.37
N ASN A 421 2.42 -8.23 17.47
CA ASN A 421 1.26 -8.43 16.59
C ASN A 421 0.02 -7.58 16.98
N ARG A 422 0.23 -6.31 17.29
CA ARG A 422 -0.80 -5.42 17.88
C ARG A 422 -1.25 -4.30 16.94
N PHE A 423 -0.73 -4.26 15.72
CA PHE A 423 -1.15 -3.34 14.66
C PHE A 423 -1.27 -4.07 13.32
N ALA A 424 -2.28 -3.67 12.55
CA ALA A 424 -2.52 -4.23 11.23
C ALA A 424 -1.62 -3.50 10.20
N GLY A 425 -0.55 -4.16 9.76
CA GLY A 425 0.44 -3.63 8.82
C GLY A 425 0.59 -4.49 7.56
N GLY A 426 -0.25 -5.50 7.36
CA GLY A 426 -0.14 -6.45 6.26
C GLY A 426 -0.21 -5.81 4.87
N GLU A 427 0.66 -6.29 3.98
CA GLU A 427 0.82 -5.81 2.59
C GLU A 427 0.06 -6.72 1.62
N PHE A 428 -1.28 -6.55 1.53
CA PHE A 428 -2.12 -7.37 0.67
C PHE A 428 -1.96 -7.01 -0.81
N TYR A 429 -1.87 -8.03 -1.66
CA TYR A 429 -1.92 -7.91 -3.11
C TYR A 429 -3.33 -8.09 -3.66
N ARG A 430 -4.03 -9.16 -3.25
CA ARG A 430 -5.36 -9.53 -3.77
C ARG A 430 -6.21 -10.14 -2.68
N ILE A 431 -7.53 -9.97 -2.80
CA ILE A 431 -8.53 -10.57 -1.91
C ILE A 431 -9.67 -11.23 -2.68
N ASN A 432 -10.32 -12.19 -2.04
CA ASN A 432 -11.54 -12.85 -2.51
C ASN A 432 -12.45 -13.19 -1.32
N VAL A 433 -13.71 -13.50 -1.59
CA VAL A 433 -14.72 -13.80 -0.55
C VAL A 433 -15.52 -15.03 -0.89
N ASP A 434 -16.03 -15.71 0.15
CA ASP A 434 -17.03 -16.77 0.02
C ASP A 434 -18.46 -16.25 0.31
N GLN A 435 -19.45 -17.17 0.31
CA GLN A 435 -20.86 -16.86 0.54
C GLN A 435 -21.34 -17.31 1.93
N SER A 436 -20.45 -17.64 2.86
CA SER A 436 -20.82 -18.01 4.24
C SER A 436 -21.45 -16.82 5.02
N LYS A 437 -21.93 -17.05 6.23
CA LYS A 437 -22.55 -16.01 7.09
C LYS A 437 -21.98 -16.11 8.51
N PRO A 438 -21.15 -15.19 8.95
CA PRO A 438 -20.46 -14.14 8.18
C PRO A 438 -19.62 -14.72 7.04
N TYR A 439 -19.42 -13.95 5.98
CA TYR A 439 -18.58 -14.40 4.88
C TYR A 439 -17.11 -14.40 5.31
N ARG A 440 -16.32 -15.27 4.69
CA ARG A 440 -14.88 -15.32 4.88
C ARG A 440 -14.18 -14.59 3.74
N ILE A 441 -13.02 -14.08 4.05
CA ILE A 441 -12.13 -13.39 3.15
C ILE A 441 -10.87 -14.23 3.03
N CYS A 442 -10.37 -14.45 1.84
CA CYS A 442 -9.02 -14.92 1.64
C CYS A 442 -8.20 -13.89 0.88
N GLY A 443 -6.91 -13.82 1.16
CA GLY A 443 -6.01 -12.89 0.47
C GLY A 443 -4.56 -13.26 0.66
N GLY A 444 -3.74 -12.84 -0.31
CA GLY A 444 -2.31 -13.03 -0.30
C GLY A 444 -1.55 -11.75 0.02
N LEU A 445 -0.47 -11.88 0.77
CA LEU A 445 0.36 -10.78 1.23
C LEU A 445 1.80 -10.93 0.73
N GLN A 446 2.43 -9.81 0.46
CA GLN A 446 3.86 -9.76 0.24
C GLN A 446 4.59 -10.31 1.46
N ASP A 447 5.58 -11.18 1.25
CA ASP A 447 6.45 -11.83 2.24
C ASP A 447 5.71 -12.64 3.33
N ASN A 448 4.36 -12.67 3.35
CA ASN A 448 3.56 -13.15 4.47
C ASN A 448 2.43 -14.10 4.08
N THR A 449 2.59 -14.82 2.99
CA THR A 449 1.73 -15.92 2.52
C THR A 449 0.26 -15.55 2.28
N ASN A 450 -0.63 -16.54 2.24
CA ASN A 450 -2.08 -16.33 2.09
C ASN A 450 -2.79 -16.60 3.42
N TRP A 451 -3.86 -15.87 3.66
CA TRP A 451 -4.66 -15.99 4.88
C TRP A 451 -6.15 -16.06 4.59
N VAL A 452 -6.86 -16.81 5.43
CA VAL A 452 -8.33 -16.89 5.43
C VAL A 452 -8.84 -16.43 6.79
N GLY A 453 -9.77 -15.48 6.80
CA GLY A 453 -10.35 -14.97 8.04
C GLY A 453 -11.79 -14.48 7.85
N PRO A 454 -12.52 -14.21 8.94
CA PRO A 454 -13.91 -13.80 8.87
C PRO A 454 -14.07 -12.31 8.60
N SER A 455 -15.16 -11.92 7.94
CA SER A 455 -15.58 -10.52 7.81
C SER A 455 -16.15 -9.94 9.11
N ALA A 456 -16.63 -10.79 9.98
CA ALA A 456 -17.20 -10.48 11.28
C ALA A 456 -17.19 -11.73 12.18
N THR A 457 -17.22 -11.53 13.50
CA THR A 457 -17.39 -12.59 14.49
C THR A 457 -18.64 -12.33 15.34
N TRP A 458 -19.08 -13.35 16.04
CA TRP A 458 -20.15 -13.23 17.00
C TRP A 458 -19.65 -12.91 18.42
N SER A 459 -18.39 -12.45 18.54
CA SER A 459 -17.78 -12.08 19.81
C SER A 459 -17.81 -10.55 20.00
N LYS A 460 -18.06 -10.10 21.24
CA LYS A 460 -17.87 -8.70 21.65
C LYS A 460 -16.42 -8.23 21.53
N ASP A 461 -15.46 -9.16 21.49
CA ASP A 461 -14.05 -8.83 21.27
C ASP A 461 -13.73 -8.37 19.86
N GLY A 462 -14.61 -8.65 18.89
CA GLY A 462 -14.35 -8.39 17.48
C GLY A 462 -13.61 -9.53 16.81
N ILE A 463 -12.82 -9.22 15.78
CA ILE A 463 -12.01 -10.20 15.03
C ILE A 463 -10.62 -10.23 15.65
N LEU A 464 -10.22 -11.39 16.15
CA LEU A 464 -8.92 -11.58 16.77
C LEU A 464 -7.90 -12.19 15.79
N ASN A 465 -6.63 -12.17 16.16
CA ASN A 465 -5.58 -12.79 15.35
C ASN A 465 -5.80 -14.30 15.16
N GLU A 466 -6.29 -14.99 16.17
CA GLU A 466 -6.61 -16.42 16.13
C GLU A 466 -7.80 -16.80 15.23
N ASP A 467 -8.59 -15.83 14.78
CA ASP A 467 -9.66 -16.06 13.80
C ASP A 467 -9.13 -16.18 12.35
N TRP A 468 -7.85 -15.93 12.15
CA TRP A 468 -7.20 -15.99 10.84
C TRP A 468 -6.39 -17.27 10.68
N ILE A 469 -6.59 -17.96 9.57
CA ILE A 469 -5.94 -19.23 9.22
C ILE A 469 -4.89 -18.95 8.14
N GLN A 470 -3.65 -19.27 8.42
CA GLN A 470 -2.56 -19.23 7.44
C GLN A 470 -2.69 -20.41 6.46
N ILE A 471 -2.55 -20.14 5.18
CA ILE A 471 -2.50 -21.15 4.12
C ILE A 471 -1.29 -20.92 3.20
N GLY A 472 -0.55 -21.98 2.89
CA GLY A 472 0.64 -21.91 2.03
C GLY A 472 1.89 -21.39 2.71
N GLY A 473 2.79 -20.84 1.92
CA GLY A 473 4.11 -20.31 2.31
C GLY A 473 4.68 -19.39 1.22
N GLY A 474 5.75 -18.64 1.53
CA GLY A 474 6.34 -17.61 0.66
C GLY A 474 5.46 -16.38 0.55
N ASP A 475 5.63 -15.56 -0.51
CA ASP A 475 4.70 -14.47 -0.81
C ASP A 475 3.36 -15.04 -1.28
N GLY A 476 2.28 -14.58 -0.70
CA GLY A 476 0.94 -14.88 -1.20
C GLY A 476 0.49 -13.85 -2.22
N SER A 477 -0.41 -14.24 -3.13
CA SER A 477 -0.98 -13.31 -4.10
C SER A 477 -2.47 -13.54 -4.30
N TYR A 478 -2.85 -14.20 -5.40
CA TYR A 478 -4.26 -14.51 -5.62
C TYR A 478 -4.73 -15.65 -4.72
N CYS A 479 -5.94 -15.52 -4.23
CA CYS A 479 -6.61 -16.50 -3.40
C CYS A 479 -8.08 -16.56 -3.78
N VAL A 480 -8.62 -17.75 -4.06
CA VAL A 480 -9.99 -17.94 -4.60
C VAL A 480 -10.66 -19.11 -3.90
N PHE A 481 -11.84 -18.90 -3.31
CA PHE A 481 -12.64 -20.00 -2.76
C PHE A 481 -13.27 -20.84 -3.89
N ASP A 482 -13.34 -22.16 -3.71
CA ASP A 482 -14.09 -23.02 -4.62
C ASP A 482 -15.61 -22.72 -4.53
N PRO A 483 -16.30 -22.45 -5.64
CA PRO A 483 -17.71 -22.05 -5.64
C PRO A 483 -18.67 -23.19 -5.28
N THR A 484 -18.16 -24.42 -5.23
CA THR A 484 -18.94 -25.63 -4.90
C THR A 484 -18.65 -26.15 -3.49
N ASP A 485 -17.48 -25.82 -2.94
CA ASP A 485 -17.03 -26.19 -1.59
C ASP A 485 -16.13 -25.10 -1.02
N SER A 486 -16.70 -24.19 -0.28
CA SER A 486 -15.95 -23.04 0.27
C SER A 486 -14.87 -23.42 1.33
N ASN A 487 -14.70 -24.69 1.64
CA ASN A 487 -13.56 -25.16 2.42
C ASN A 487 -12.34 -25.50 1.55
N LEU A 488 -12.50 -25.52 0.23
CA LEU A 488 -11.40 -25.60 -0.70
C LEU A 488 -11.00 -24.20 -1.16
N VAL A 489 -9.72 -23.88 -1.05
CA VAL A 489 -9.18 -22.59 -1.43
C VAL A 489 -8.05 -22.81 -2.42
N TYR A 490 -8.11 -22.14 -3.55
CA TYR A 490 -7.00 -22.08 -4.50
C TYR A 490 -6.20 -20.83 -4.20
N ALA A 491 -4.91 -20.99 -3.94
CA ALA A 491 -4.04 -19.87 -3.61
C ALA A 491 -2.76 -19.92 -4.44
N GLU A 492 -2.23 -18.76 -4.73
CA GLU A 492 -0.99 -18.58 -5.47
C GLU A 492 0.10 -18.09 -4.51
N SER A 493 1.24 -18.75 -4.56
CA SER A 493 2.50 -18.26 -4.04
C SER A 493 3.33 -17.66 -5.17
N GLN A 494 4.37 -16.88 -4.84
CA GLN A 494 5.20 -16.21 -5.83
C GLN A 494 5.63 -17.12 -6.98
N GLN A 495 5.87 -16.52 -8.17
CA GLN A 495 6.35 -17.19 -9.37
C GLN A 495 5.41 -18.32 -9.87
N GLY A 496 4.12 -18.13 -9.67
CA GLY A 496 3.11 -19.01 -10.23
C GLY A 496 2.91 -20.34 -9.52
N TYR A 497 3.39 -20.51 -8.31
CA TYR A 497 3.16 -21.72 -7.53
C TYR A 497 1.74 -21.73 -6.97
N ILE A 498 0.76 -22.23 -7.74
CA ILE A 498 -0.60 -22.41 -7.25
C ILE A 498 -0.78 -23.76 -6.56
N PHE A 499 -1.65 -23.75 -5.55
CA PHE A 499 -2.05 -24.93 -4.80
C PHE A 499 -3.53 -24.84 -4.41
N ARG A 500 -4.15 -25.99 -4.18
CA ARG A 500 -5.47 -26.11 -3.56
C ARG A 500 -5.26 -26.54 -2.10
N PHE A 501 -5.83 -25.78 -1.19
CA PHE A 501 -5.79 -26.04 0.26
C PHE A 501 -7.17 -26.44 0.78
N ASP A 502 -7.26 -27.48 1.59
CA ASP A 502 -8.49 -27.90 2.27
C ASP A 502 -8.46 -27.41 3.72
N LEU A 503 -9.32 -26.44 4.05
CA LEU A 503 -9.41 -25.83 5.38
C LEU A 503 -9.83 -26.81 6.49
N ARG A 504 -10.44 -27.98 6.14
CA ARG A 504 -10.85 -29.00 7.11
C ARG A 504 -9.70 -29.88 7.55
N THR A 505 -8.77 -30.16 6.64
CA THR A 505 -7.70 -31.13 6.84
C THR A 505 -6.32 -30.53 6.93
N GLY A 506 -6.15 -29.26 6.52
CA GLY A 506 -4.86 -28.61 6.40
C GLY A 506 -3.98 -29.11 5.25
N GLN A 507 -4.52 -29.95 4.36
CA GLN A 507 -3.77 -30.52 3.25
C GLN A 507 -3.72 -29.57 2.05
N ALA A 508 -2.55 -29.49 1.42
CA ALA A 508 -2.33 -28.73 0.19
C ALA A 508 -1.95 -29.68 -0.96
N LYS A 509 -2.44 -29.38 -2.17
CA LYS A 509 -2.04 -30.04 -3.42
C LYS A 509 -1.54 -29.00 -4.41
N HIS A 510 -0.30 -29.17 -4.90
CA HIS A 510 0.27 -28.30 -5.93
C HIS A 510 -0.37 -28.57 -7.29
N LEU A 511 -0.65 -27.49 -8.05
CA LEU A 511 -1.48 -27.51 -9.25
C LEU A 511 -0.92 -26.68 -10.40
N ARG A 512 0.32 -26.16 -10.28
CA ARG A 512 0.90 -25.30 -11.31
C ARG A 512 0.99 -26.03 -12.66
N PRO A 513 0.48 -25.43 -13.77
CA PRO A 513 0.73 -25.95 -15.09
C PRO A 513 2.22 -26.00 -15.40
N GLU A 514 2.70 -27.15 -15.85
CA GLU A 514 4.10 -27.36 -16.23
C GLU A 514 4.18 -27.76 -17.70
N PRO A 515 5.20 -27.32 -18.44
CA PRO A 515 5.37 -27.73 -19.83
C PRO A 515 5.74 -29.20 -19.93
N THR A 516 5.57 -29.77 -21.12
CA THR A 516 6.07 -31.10 -21.43
C THR A 516 7.57 -31.15 -21.27
N GLU A 517 8.10 -32.26 -20.76
CA GLU A 517 9.54 -32.48 -20.60
C GLU A 517 10.31 -32.13 -21.90
N GLY A 518 11.40 -31.36 -21.75
CA GLY A 518 12.20 -30.84 -22.85
C GLY A 518 11.70 -29.56 -23.51
N SER A 519 10.52 -29.06 -23.12
CA SER A 519 10.01 -27.75 -23.55
C SER A 519 10.52 -26.63 -22.59
N PRO A 520 10.64 -25.37 -23.09
CA PRO A 520 10.95 -24.23 -22.21
C PRO A 520 9.96 -24.09 -21.08
N ALA A 521 10.45 -23.71 -19.90
CA ALA A 521 9.59 -23.41 -18.75
C ALA A 521 8.65 -22.25 -19.05
N TYR A 522 7.44 -22.33 -18.52
CA TYR A 522 6.50 -21.20 -18.55
C TYR A 522 7.03 -20.06 -17.65
N ARG A 523 6.79 -18.82 -18.09
CA ARG A 523 7.13 -17.62 -17.33
C ARG A 523 5.93 -17.18 -16.51
N TYR A 524 6.03 -17.21 -15.21
CA TYR A 524 5.01 -16.76 -14.27
C TYR A 524 5.42 -15.44 -13.63
N HIS A 525 4.47 -14.52 -13.49
CA HIS A 525 4.70 -13.32 -12.70
C HIS A 525 4.89 -13.67 -11.21
N TRP A 526 5.49 -12.78 -10.45
CA TRP A 526 5.50 -12.90 -8.99
C TRP A 526 4.06 -13.02 -8.45
N ASN A 527 3.14 -12.23 -9.00
CA ASN A 527 1.69 -12.24 -8.73
C ASN A 527 0.94 -12.67 -9.99
N SER A 528 0.97 -13.96 -10.33
CA SER A 528 0.27 -14.50 -11.50
C SER A 528 -1.24 -14.47 -11.32
N PRO A 529 -2.02 -13.92 -12.28
CA PRO A 529 -3.46 -13.78 -12.07
C PRO A 529 -4.18 -15.12 -12.11
N LEU A 530 -4.91 -15.41 -11.03
CA LEU A 530 -5.78 -16.56 -10.85
C LEU A 530 -7.21 -16.07 -10.64
N ILE A 531 -8.11 -16.37 -11.57
CA ILE A 531 -9.51 -15.96 -11.49
C ILE A 531 -10.46 -17.15 -11.68
N GLN A 532 -11.65 -17.01 -11.12
CA GLN A 532 -12.76 -17.94 -11.27
C GLN A 532 -13.63 -17.55 -12.46
N SER A 533 -14.09 -18.52 -13.22
CA SER A 533 -15.09 -18.23 -14.26
C SER A 533 -16.40 -17.74 -13.64
N ALA A 534 -16.93 -16.65 -14.19
CA ALA A 534 -18.23 -16.12 -13.80
C ALA A 534 -19.40 -17.00 -14.29
N HIS A 535 -19.17 -17.86 -15.28
CA HIS A 535 -20.20 -18.63 -15.98
C HIS A 535 -20.14 -20.14 -15.71
N GLU A 536 -18.94 -20.68 -15.51
CA GLU A 536 -18.73 -22.10 -15.33
C GLU A 536 -18.18 -22.42 -13.93
N LYS A 537 -18.99 -22.95 -13.05
CA LYS A 537 -18.58 -23.33 -11.70
C LYS A 537 -17.45 -24.35 -11.72
N GLY A 538 -16.38 -24.09 -10.97
CA GLY A 538 -15.23 -24.99 -10.88
C GLY A 538 -14.21 -24.85 -12.02
N VAL A 539 -14.40 -23.88 -12.92
CA VAL A 539 -13.42 -23.47 -13.91
C VAL A 539 -12.63 -22.28 -13.40
N LEU A 540 -11.30 -22.36 -13.53
CA LEU A 540 -10.40 -21.26 -13.22
C LEU A 540 -9.61 -20.88 -14.48
N TYR A 541 -9.24 -19.61 -14.58
CA TYR A 541 -8.26 -19.13 -15.55
C TYR A 541 -7.00 -18.67 -14.82
N TYR A 542 -5.85 -18.98 -15.39
CA TYR A 542 -4.56 -18.71 -14.81
C TYR A 542 -3.59 -18.12 -15.83
N GLY A 543 -2.85 -17.08 -15.44
CA GLY A 543 -1.94 -16.36 -16.32
C GLY A 543 -0.46 -16.69 -16.06
N ALA A 544 0.27 -16.92 -17.13
CA ALA A 544 1.73 -16.92 -17.22
C ALA A 544 2.10 -15.93 -18.35
N GLU A 545 3.05 -16.24 -19.25
CA GLU A 545 3.13 -15.56 -20.55
C GLU A 545 1.93 -15.91 -21.46
N ARG A 546 1.16 -16.92 -21.09
CA ARG A 546 -0.07 -17.41 -21.75
C ARG A 546 -1.17 -17.64 -20.75
N VAL A 547 -2.40 -17.78 -21.22
CA VAL A 547 -3.57 -18.09 -20.40
C VAL A 547 -3.81 -19.60 -20.38
N PHE A 548 -4.00 -20.14 -19.18
CA PHE A 548 -4.45 -21.51 -18.94
C PHE A 548 -5.90 -21.51 -18.47
N ARG A 549 -6.65 -22.49 -18.93
CA ARG A 549 -7.97 -22.85 -18.42
C ARG A 549 -7.84 -24.13 -17.60
N LEU A 550 -8.21 -24.07 -16.32
CA LEU A 550 -8.09 -25.17 -15.36
C LEU A 550 -9.49 -25.71 -15.06
N THR A 551 -9.60 -27.03 -14.97
CA THR A 551 -10.84 -27.78 -14.71
C THR A 551 -10.57 -28.89 -13.70
N ASN A 552 -11.61 -29.64 -13.30
CA ASN A 552 -11.47 -30.75 -12.35
C ASN A 552 -10.74 -30.33 -11.08
N LYS A 553 -11.22 -29.28 -10.40
CA LYS A 553 -10.56 -28.70 -9.21
C LYS A 553 -9.10 -28.33 -9.46
N ALA A 554 -8.83 -27.76 -10.65
CA ALA A 554 -7.54 -27.36 -11.19
C ALA A 554 -6.52 -28.52 -11.41
N GLU A 555 -6.95 -29.77 -11.40
CA GLU A 555 -6.08 -30.92 -11.66
C GLU A 555 -5.89 -31.21 -13.16
N ALA A 556 -6.72 -30.62 -14.00
CA ALA A 556 -6.58 -30.67 -15.45
C ALA A 556 -6.48 -29.24 -16.00
N TRP A 557 -5.61 -29.05 -16.96
CA TRP A 557 -5.41 -27.75 -17.58
C TRP A 557 -5.12 -27.83 -19.06
N ARG A 558 -5.41 -26.76 -19.77
CA ARG A 558 -5.00 -26.55 -21.15
C ARG A 558 -4.61 -25.09 -21.38
N ALA A 559 -3.60 -24.83 -22.19
CA ALA A 559 -3.33 -23.51 -22.68
C ALA A 559 -4.41 -23.10 -23.69
N ILE A 560 -4.92 -21.87 -23.52
CA ILE A 560 -5.95 -21.26 -24.39
C ILE A 560 -5.43 -20.03 -25.11
N SER A 561 -4.13 -19.74 -25.00
CA SER A 561 -3.42 -18.73 -25.80
C SER A 561 -2.01 -19.17 -26.12
N GLY A 562 -1.37 -18.47 -27.06
CA GLY A 562 0.07 -18.44 -27.20
C GLY A 562 0.70 -17.49 -26.19
N ASP A 563 1.99 -17.14 -26.38
CA ASP A 563 2.66 -16.06 -25.66
C ASP A 563 2.01 -14.73 -26.02
N LEU A 564 1.48 -14.01 -25.00
CA LEU A 564 0.80 -12.73 -25.14
C LEU A 564 1.69 -11.52 -24.83
N SER A 565 2.97 -11.75 -24.51
CA SER A 565 3.94 -10.70 -24.23
C SER A 565 4.52 -10.07 -25.49
N THR A 566 5.42 -9.11 -25.31
CA THR A 566 6.16 -8.49 -26.44
C THR A 566 7.21 -9.42 -27.04
N GLY A 567 7.66 -10.46 -26.32
CA GLY A 567 8.73 -11.37 -26.76
C GLY A 567 10.13 -10.75 -26.72
N GLU A 568 10.36 -9.67 -25.98
CA GLU A 568 11.64 -8.95 -25.92
C GLU A 568 12.65 -9.68 -25.04
N LEU A 569 13.36 -10.66 -25.63
CA LEU A 569 14.28 -11.57 -24.92
C LEU A 569 15.33 -10.86 -24.08
N SER A 570 15.86 -9.73 -24.54
CA SER A 570 16.90 -8.98 -23.82
C SER A 570 16.45 -8.47 -22.45
N LYS A 571 15.16 -8.19 -22.30
CA LYS A 571 14.54 -7.80 -21.02
C LYS A 571 14.12 -9.02 -20.20
N MET A 572 13.60 -10.05 -20.84
CA MET A 572 13.12 -11.26 -20.17
C MET A 572 14.24 -12.10 -19.55
N THR A 573 15.46 -12.00 -20.08
CA THR A 573 16.66 -12.74 -19.62
C THR A 573 17.61 -11.86 -18.80
N ALA A 574 17.25 -10.60 -18.54
CA ALA A 574 18.06 -9.72 -17.75
C ALA A 574 18.16 -10.22 -16.30
N LEU A 575 19.37 -10.22 -15.75
CA LEU A 575 19.58 -10.53 -14.34
C LEU A 575 19.08 -9.34 -13.49
N GLY A 576 18.18 -9.61 -12.61
CA GLY A 576 17.60 -8.63 -11.71
C GLY A 576 17.86 -8.94 -10.23
N SER A 577 16.91 -8.59 -9.37
CA SER A 577 16.98 -8.88 -7.93
C SER A 577 16.38 -10.24 -7.55
N GLY A 578 16.01 -11.06 -8.53
CA GLY A 578 15.40 -12.39 -8.35
C GLY A 578 13.87 -12.38 -8.30
N ALA A 579 13.25 -11.21 -8.16
CA ALA A 579 11.80 -11.06 -8.12
C ALA A 579 11.19 -10.61 -9.47
N GLU A 580 12.01 -10.19 -10.42
CA GLU A 580 11.56 -9.75 -11.73
C GLU A 580 11.33 -10.94 -12.66
N THR A 581 10.09 -11.14 -13.07
CA THR A 581 9.74 -11.91 -14.25
C THR A 581 9.00 -10.94 -15.17
N TYR A 582 9.54 -10.68 -16.36
CA TYR A 582 9.03 -9.67 -17.28
C TYR A 582 8.51 -10.31 -18.56
N GLY A 583 7.53 -9.66 -19.19
CA GLY A 583 6.85 -10.17 -20.37
C GLY A 583 5.88 -11.31 -20.02
N VAL A 584 5.00 -11.03 -19.08
CA VAL A 584 3.99 -11.97 -18.56
C VAL A 584 2.65 -11.29 -18.32
N ILE A 585 1.58 -12.06 -18.22
CA ILE A 585 0.25 -11.55 -17.91
C ILE A 585 0.22 -11.16 -16.42
N TYR A 586 -0.16 -9.92 -16.14
CA TYR A 586 -0.31 -9.40 -14.79
C TYR A 586 -1.77 -9.29 -14.35
N THR A 587 -2.68 -9.10 -15.31
CA THR A 587 -4.12 -8.99 -15.03
C THR A 587 -4.92 -9.79 -16.05
N LEU A 588 -5.93 -10.51 -15.57
CA LEU A 588 -6.82 -11.35 -16.33
C LEU A 588 -8.24 -11.16 -15.80
N ALA A 589 -9.23 -11.06 -16.69
CA ALA A 589 -10.62 -10.94 -16.29
C ALA A 589 -11.55 -11.58 -17.33
N GLU A 590 -12.59 -12.29 -16.87
CA GLU A 590 -13.70 -12.74 -17.67
C GLU A 590 -14.87 -11.77 -17.54
N SER A 591 -15.56 -11.49 -18.64
CA SER A 591 -16.78 -10.67 -18.61
C SER A 591 -17.87 -11.36 -17.79
N PRO A 592 -18.47 -10.72 -16.79
CA PRO A 592 -19.55 -11.34 -16.03
C PRO A 592 -20.87 -11.45 -16.80
N VAL A 593 -21.00 -10.79 -17.96
CA VAL A 593 -22.22 -10.76 -18.76
C VAL A 593 -22.10 -11.52 -20.08
N ARG A 594 -20.91 -11.97 -20.45
CA ARG A 594 -20.68 -12.73 -21.70
C ARG A 594 -19.64 -13.82 -21.49
N GLN A 595 -20.08 -15.07 -21.49
CA GLN A 595 -19.21 -16.24 -21.40
C GLN A 595 -18.16 -16.27 -22.52
N GLY A 596 -16.92 -16.64 -22.19
CA GLY A 596 -15.81 -16.77 -23.12
C GLY A 596 -15.23 -15.45 -23.62
N LEU A 597 -15.71 -14.31 -23.11
CA LEU A 597 -15.10 -13.01 -23.32
C LEU A 597 -14.08 -12.76 -22.20
N LEU A 598 -12.80 -12.91 -22.54
CA LEU A 598 -11.68 -12.70 -21.60
C LEU A 598 -10.81 -11.53 -22.06
N TRP A 599 -10.25 -10.83 -21.08
CA TRP A 599 -9.29 -9.76 -21.26
C TRP A 599 -8.01 -10.09 -20.51
N ALA A 600 -6.86 -9.84 -21.14
CA ALA A 600 -5.54 -10.01 -20.53
C ALA A 600 -4.66 -8.78 -20.74
N GLY A 601 -4.02 -8.31 -19.65
CA GLY A 601 -3.05 -7.24 -19.68
C GLY A 601 -1.70 -7.71 -19.15
N THR A 602 -0.60 -7.28 -19.78
CA THR A 602 0.75 -7.70 -19.43
C THR A 602 1.53 -6.59 -18.73
N ASP A 603 2.60 -6.96 -18.04
CA ASP A 603 3.55 -6.08 -17.39
C ASP A 603 4.45 -5.32 -18.39
N ASP A 604 4.51 -5.78 -19.64
CA ASP A 604 5.23 -5.16 -20.76
C ASP A 604 4.31 -4.36 -21.71
N GLY A 605 3.07 -4.11 -21.28
CA GLY A 605 2.15 -3.16 -21.89
C GLY A 605 1.29 -3.68 -23.03
N LYS A 606 1.12 -5.00 -23.15
CA LYS A 606 0.20 -5.60 -24.11
C LYS A 606 -1.20 -5.71 -23.52
N LEU A 607 -2.22 -5.44 -24.36
CA LEU A 607 -3.62 -5.63 -24.03
C LEU A 607 -4.26 -6.55 -25.05
N TRP A 608 -4.86 -7.64 -24.58
CA TRP A 608 -5.45 -8.67 -25.40
C TRP A 608 -6.90 -8.96 -25.01
N LYS A 609 -7.68 -9.42 -25.99
CA LYS A 609 -9.06 -9.86 -25.80
C LYS A 609 -9.32 -11.14 -26.60
N THR A 610 -10.08 -12.07 -26.02
CA THR A 610 -10.74 -13.15 -26.75
C THR A 610 -12.25 -13.08 -26.55
N GLU A 611 -13.05 -13.49 -27.54
CA GLU A 611 -14.50 -13.51 -27.44
C GLU A 611 -15.08 -14.97 -27.57
N ASN A 612 -14.19 -15.96 -27.57
CA ASN A 612 -14.50 -17.35 -27.86
C ASN A 612 -13.67 -18.34 -27.04
N ASP A 613 -13.52 -18.06 -25.73
CA ASP A 613 -12.82 -18.90 -24.74
C ASP A 613 -11.40 -19.27 -25.18
N GLY A 614 -10.68 -18.28 -25.75
CA GLY A 614 -9.27 -18.42 -26.12
C GLY A 614 -9.03 -19.07 -27.50
N THR A 615 -10.07 -19.38 -28.27
CA THR A 615 -9.87 -19.93 -29.63
C THR A 615 -9.13 -18.95 -30.53
N ALA A 616 -9.37 -17.67 -30.37
CA ALA A 616 -8.61 -16.58 -31.03
C ALA A 616 -8.46 -15.40 -30.09
N TRP A 617 -7.27 -14.75 -30.12
CA TRP A 617 -6.97 -13.56 -29.37
C TRP A 617 -6.71 -12.37 -30.29
N THR A 618 -7.24 -11.20 -29.93
CA THR A 618 -7.08 -9.93 -30.63
C THR A 618 -6.17 -9.02 -29.84
N ASP A 619 -5.06 -8.57 -30.45
CA ASP A 619 -4.16 -7.56 -29.87
C ASP A 619 -4.80 -6.17 -29.97
N LEU A 620 -5.14 -5.59 -28.83
CA LEU A 620 -5.73 -4.25 -28.68
C LEU A 620 -4.70 -3.19 -28.29
N THR A 621 -3.42 -3.54 -28.18
CA THR A 621 -2.35 -2.63 -27.72
C THR A 621 -2.27 -1.35 -28.58
N ARG A 622 -2.50 -1.47 -29.87
CA ARG A 622 -2.45 -0.32 -30.80
C ARG A 622 -3.56 0.70 -30.57
N SER A 623 -4.72 0.27 -30.07
CA SER A 623 -5.85 1.15 -29.76
C SER A 623 -5.67 1.96 -28.48
N LEU A 624 -4.76 1.55 -27.60
CA LEU A 624 -4.47 2.29 -26.38
C LEU A 624 -3.93 3.71 -26.70
N PRO A 625 -4.30 4.72 -25.90
CA PRO A 625 -3.76 6.07 -26.02
C PRO A 625 -2.23 6.11 -25.92
N ALA A 626 -1.61 7.08 -26.58
CA ALA A 626 -0.15 7.18 -26.64
C ALA A 626 0.53 7.21 -25.26
N ALA A 627 -0.10 7.88 -24.27
CA ALA A 627 0.39 7.96 -22.90
C ALA A 627 0.41 6.60 -22.15
N ALA A 628 -0.32 5.62 -22.65
CA ALA A 628 -0.48 4.29 -22.05
C ALA A 628 0.44 3.23 -22.68
N LYS A 629 0.97 3.48 -23.88
CA LYS A 629 1.70 2.48 -24.66
C LYS A 629 3.00 2.05 -24.00
N GLY A 630 3.19 0.73 -23.91
CA GLY A 630 4.38 0.12 -23.35
C GLY A 630 4.52 0.25 -21.83
N LEU A 631 3.45 0.69 -21.16
CA LEU A 631 3.40 0.78 -19.70
C LEU A 631 2.65 -0.43 -19.15
N TRP A 632 2.96 -0.77 -17.92
CA TRP A 632 2.41 -1.90 -17.17
C TRP A 632 0.88 -1.77 -17.03
N ILE A 633 0.13 -2.77 -17.48
CA ILE A 633 -1.32 -2.81 -17.29
C ILE A 633 -1.63 -3.38 -15.92
N SER A 634 -2.00 -2.52 -14.98
CA SER A 634 -2.22 -2.89 -13.57
C SER A 634 -3.55 -3.60 -13.35
N ARG A 635 -4.59 -3.25 -14.11
CA ARG A 635 -5.92 -3.89 -14.01
C ARG A 635 -6.71 -3.79 -15.31
N VAL A 636 -7.38 -4.88 -15.66
CA VAL A 636 -8.47 -4.89 -16.63
C VAL A 636 -9.77 -5.26 -15.91
N GLU A 637 -10.85 -4.51 -16.13
CA GLU A 637 -12.16 -4.73 -15.55
C GLU A 637 -13.23 -4.67 -16.64
N PRO A 638 -13.77 -5.81 -17.11
CA PRO A 638 -14.95 -5.83 -18.00
C PRO A 638 -16.19 -5.41 -17.22
N SER A 639 -17.05 -4.64 -17.87
CA SER A 639 -18.31 -4.17 -17.27
C SER A 639 -19.25 -5.30 -16.89
N ALA A 640 -19.92 -5.12 -15.75
CA ALA A 640 -21.00 -5.99 -15.31
C ALA A 640 -22.35 -5.70 -15.99
N HIS A 641 -22.40 -4.72 -16.91
CA HIS A 641 -23.63 -4.24 -17.53
C HIS A 641 -23.63 -4.38 -19.06
N ASP A 642 -22.46 -4.25 -19.70
CA ASP A 642 -22.35 -4.22 -21.16
C ASP A 642 -21.04 -4.92 -21.61
N PRO A 643 -21.10 -5.97 -22.42
CA PRO A 643 -19.91 -6.70 -22.87
C PRO A 643 -18.97 -5.88 -23.77
N LEU A 644 -19.42 -4.74 -24.29
CA LEU A 644 -18.59 -3.82 -25.08
C LEU A 644 -17.83 -2.81 -24.20
N VAL A 645 -18.20 -2.68 -22.93
CA VAL A 645 -17.58 -1.78 -21.98
C VAL A 645 -16.52 -2.52 -21.18
N ALA A 646 -15.35 -1.89 -21.05
CA ALA A 646 -14.29 -2.33 -20.15
C ALA A 646 -13.46 -1.14 -19.68
N TYR A 647 -12.77 -1.34 -18.58
CA TYR A 647 -11.88 -0.36 -17.96
C TYR A 647 -10.46 -0.89 -17.90
N VAL A 648 -9.47 -0.02 -18.09
CA VAL A 648 -8.05 -0.37 -17.97
C VAL A 648 -7.33 0.66 -17.12
N ALA A 649 -6.75 0.19 -16.02
CA ALA A 649 -5.82 0.97 -15.21
C ALA A 649 -4.38 0.63 -15.61
N ILE A 650 -3.52 1.65 -15.65
CA ILE A 650 -2.14 1.53 -16.11
C ILE A 650 -1.21 2.18 -15.11
N ASP A 651 -0.14 1.50 -14.77
CA ASP A 651 0.87 1.93 -13.82
C ASP A 651 2.19 2.26 -14.54
N GLY A 652 2.50 3.53 -14.61
CA GLY A 652 3.70 4.05 -15.28
C GLY A 652 4.87 4.36 -14.36
N HIS A 653 4.74 4.20 -13.03
CA HIS A 653 5.76 4.68 -12.08
C HIS A 653 7.14 4.09 -12.33
N ARG A 654 7.22 2.82 -12.76
CA ARG A 654 8.49 2.11 -13.08
C ARG A 654 9.25 2.71 -14.26
N THR A 655 8.63 3.62 -14.98
CA THR A 655 9.25 4.41 -16.06
C THR A 655 9.30 5.91 -15.74
N GLY A 656 8.96 6.28 -14.50
CA GLY A 656 8.92 7.67 -14.04
C GLY A 656 7.64 8.42 -14.36
N ASN A 657 6.64 7.74 -14.88
CA ASN A 657 5.32 8.34 -15.09
C ASN A 657 4.43 8.05 -13.86
N TYR A 658 4.34 9.02 -12.97
CA TYR A 658 3.55 8.94 -11.73
C TYR A 658 2.12 9.46 -11.89
N HIS A 659 1.71 9.88 -13.10
CA HIS A 659 0.35 10.34 -13.36
C HIS A 659 -0.65 9.18 -13.29
N PRO A 660 -1.87 9.39 -12.80
CA PRO A 660 -2.93 8.40 -12.88
C PRO A 660 -3.29 8.17 -14.36
N LEU A 661 -3.36 6.91 -14.75
CA LEU A 661 -3.76 6.52 -16.11
C LEU A 661 -4.91 5.52 -15.98
N LEU A 662 -6.11 5.96 -16.40
CA LEU A 662 -7.33 5.17 -16.29
C LEU A 662 -8.22 5.43 -17.52
N TYR A 663 -8.59 4.36 -18.21
CA TYR A 663 -9.33 4.46 -19.47
C TYR A 663 -10.55 3.56 -19.48
N ARG A 664 -11.57 4.00 -20.22
CA ARG A 664 -12.81 3.24 -20.50
C ARG A 664 -12.97 3.06 -22.01
N THR A 665 -13.35 1.87 -22.44
CA THR A 665 -13.88 1.61 -23.77
C THR A 665 -15.40 1.41 -23.71
N ALA A 666 -16.08 1.73 -24.80
CA ALA A 666 -17.51 1.45 -24.99
C ALA A 666 -17.78 0.73 -26.34
N ASP A 667 -16.73 0.27 -27.01
CA ASP A 667 -16.79 -0.36 -28.34
C ASP A 667 -15.95 -1.64 -28.42
N GLY A 668 -15.74 -2.30 -27.26
CA GLY A 668 -15.00 -3.55 -27.16
C GLY A 668 -13.50 -3.39 -27.35
N GLY A 669 -12.94 -2.24 -27.00
CA GLY A 669 -11.51 -1.96 -27.03
C GLY A 669 -11.00 -1.35 -28.34
N LYS A 670 -11.87 -0.95 -29.26
CA LYS A 670 -11.46 -0.28 -30.51
C LYS A 670 -11.01 1.16 -30.27
N SER A 671 -11.61 1.84 -29.29
CA SER A 671 -11.22 3.17 -28.82
C SER A 671 -11.30 3.28 -27.29
N TRP A 672 -10.56 4.26 -26.73
CA TRP A 672 -10.43 4.45 -25.28
C TRP A 672 -10.58 5.94 -24.93
N GLN A 673 -11.38 6.20 -23.92
CA GLN A 673 -11.57 7.50 -23.31
C GLN A 673 -10.90 7.55 -21.94
N SER A 674 -10.16 8.59 -21.65
CA SER A 674 -9.64 8.84 -20.29
C SER A 674 -10.78 9.17 -19.34
N ILE A 675 -10.79 8.53 -18.19
CA ILE A 675 -11.72 8.76 -17.09
C ILE A 675 -10.98 9.11 -15.80
N VAL A 676 -9.79 9.68 -15.91
CA VAL A 676 -8.97 10.16 -14.79
C VAL A 676 -9.69 11.27 -14.02
N GLY A 677 -10.47 12.12 -14.72
CA GLY A 677 -11.21 13.23 -14.09
C GLY A 677 -10.27 14.10 -13.25
N ASN A 678 -10.60 14.25 -11.99
CA ASN A 678 -9.86 15.03 -11.00
C ASN A 678 -9.03 14.17 -10.03
N LEU A 679 -8.69 12.93 -10.37
CA LEU A 679 -7.73 12.15 -9.57
C LEU A 679 -6.42 12.91 -9.43
N PRO A 680 -5.82 12.97 -8.23
CA PRO A 680 -4.60 13.75 -8.01
C PRO A 680 -3.40 13.15 -8.73
N ASP A 681 -2.49 13.99 -9.13
CA ASP A 681 -1.19 13.58 -9.65
C ASP A 681 -0.33 12.90 -8.58
N GLY A 682 0.61 12.07 -9.02
CA GLY A 682 1.60 11.45 -8.17
C GLY A 682 1.20 10.08 -7.62
N GLY A 683 -0.02 9.60 -7.95
CA GLY A 683 -0.49 8.28 -7.54
C GLY A 683 -1.07 7.48 -8.71
N PRO A 684 -0.34 6.50 -9.29
CA PRO A 684 -0.89 5.64 -10.34
C PRO A 684 -2.10 4.87 -9.83
N VAL A 685 -3.01 4.54 -10.77
CA VAL A 685 -4.19 3.71 -10.49
C VAL A 685 -3.77 2.24 -10.51
N LYS A 686 -3.98 1.54 -9.38
CA LYS A 686 -3.65 0.12 -9.23
C LYS A 686 -4.83 -0.79 -9.54
N VAL A 687 -6.03 -0.34 -9.19
CA VAL A 687 -7.27 -1.12 -9.35
C VAL A 687 -8.45 -0.22 -9.69
N ILE A 688 -9.35 -0.74 -10.50
CA ILE A 688 -10.66 -0.17 -10.82
C ILE A 688 -11.73 -1.24 -10.63
N ARG A 689 -12.89 -0.88 -10.10
CA ARG A 689 -14.09 -1.71 -10.00
C ARG A 689 -15.33 -0.94 -10.44
N GLU A 690 -16.12 -1.55 -11.29
CA GLU A 690 -17.48 -1.11 -11.60
C GLU A 690 -18.45 -1.75 -10.61
N ASP A 691 -19.39 -0.98 -10.09
CA ASP A 691 -20.45 -1.53 -9.26
C ASP A 691 -21.38 -2.44 -10.09
N PRO A 692 -21.69 -3.67 -9.62
CA PRO A 692 -22.50 -4.61 -10.41
C PRO A 692 -23.98 -4.24 -10.53
N LYS A 693 -24.46 -3.19 -9.87
CA LYS A 693 -25.85 -2.72 -9.95
C LYS A 693 -26.00 -1.32 -10.53
N ASN A 694 -25.03 -0.46 -10.31
CA ASN A 694 -25.05 0.91 -10.84
C ASN A 694 -23.84 1.17 -11.75
N PRO A 695 -24.01 1.18 -13.09
CA PRO A 695 -22.90 1.39 -14.02
C PRO A 695 -22.28 2.79 -13.94
N ASN A 696 -22.86 3.71 -13.19
CA ASN A 696 -22.29 5.04 -12.96
C ASN A 696 -21.37 5.07 -11.74
N LEU A 697 -21.50 4.07 -10.83
CA LEU A 697 -20.70 3.97 -9.63
C LEU A 697 -19.43 3.16 -9.92
N LEU A 698 -18.29 3.83 -9.78
CA LEU A 698 -16.97 3.23 -9.92
C LEU A 698 -16.16 3.45 -8.66
N PHE A 699 -15.28 2.49 -8.35
CA PHE A 699 -14.27 2.64 -7.29
C PHE A 699 -12.88 2.49 -7.89
N ALA A 700 -11.95 3.38 -7.53
CA ALA A 700 -10.56 3.32 -7.95
C ALA A 700 -9.62 3.33 -6.75
N GLY A 701 -8.68 2.40 -6.73
CA GLY A 701 -7.56 2.37 -5.79
C GLY A 701 -6.32 2.95 -6.43
N THR A 702 -5.71 3.92 -5.77
CA THR A 702 -4.42 4.51 -6.19
C THR A 702 -3.31 4.11 -5.23
N GLU A 703 -2.09 4.60 -5.48
CA GLU A 703 -0.94 4.42 -4.57
C GLU A 703 -1.21 4.98 -3.17
N PHE A 704 -2.14 5.91 -3.01
CA PHE A 704 -2.28 6.61 -1.72
C PHE A 704 -3.70 6.63 -1.16
N SER A 705 -4.73 6.29 -1.93
CA SER A 705 -6.11 6.42 -1.45
C SER A 705 -7.14 5.63 -2.26
N LEU A 706 -8.34 5.48 -1.66
CA LEU A 706 -9.55 4.95 -2.27
C LEU A 706 -10.45 6.08 -2.76
N TRP A 707 -10.93 5.97 -3.98
CA TRP A 707 -11.78 6.94 -4.66
C TRP A 707 -13.07 6.30 -5.15
N ALA A 708 -14.16 7.07 -5.17
CA ALA A 708 -15.42 6.68 -5.78
C ALA A 708 -15.89 7.75 -6.78
N SER A 709 -16.57 7.31 -7.82
CA SER A 709 -17.23 8.16 -8.82
C SER A 709 -18.68 7.75 -8.98
N LEU A 710 -19.59 8.71 -9.13
CA LEU A 710 -21.01 8.50 -9.40
C LEU A 710 -21.40 8.84 -10.86
N ASP A 711 -20.42 9.17 -11.70
CA ASP A 711 -20.62 9.64 -13.07
C ASP A 711 -19.67 8.97 -14.08
N ARG A 712 -19.33 7.69 -13.84
CA ARG A 712 -18.45 6.88 -14.71
C ARG A 712 -17.03 7.41 -14.86
N GLY A 713 -16.50 8.05 -13.81
CA GLY A 713 -15.14 8.57 -13.79
C GLY A 713 -15.00 10.01 -14.29
N GLY A 714 -16.10 10.74 -14.46
CA GLY A 714 -16.04 12.17 -14.75
C GLY A 714 -15.48 12.96 -13.56
N HIS A 715 -15.93 12.61 -12.34
CA HIS A 715 -15.44 13.18 -11.09
C HIS A 715 -15.21 12.07 -10.06
N TRP A 716 -14.17 12.24 -9.27
CA TRP A 716 -13.75 11.31 -8.21
C TRP A 716 -13.70 12.01 -6.86
N SER A 717 -14.15 11.31 -5.82
CA SER A 717 -14.07 11.78 -4.43
C SER A 717 -13.49 10.69 -3.55
N PRO A 718 -12.68 11.03 -2.52
CA PRO A 718 -12.18 10.04 -1.57
C PRO A 718 -13.34 9.46 -0.76
N VAL A 719 -13.26 8.17 -0.41
CA VAL A 719 -14.30 7.47 0.33
C VAL A 719 -13.70 6.60 1.43
N GLY A 720 -14.45 6.38 2.53
CA GLY A 720 -14.12 5.43 3.59
C GLY A 720 -13.22 5.95 4.69
N ARG A 721 -12.57 7.11 4.55
CA ARG A 721 -11.62 7.66 5.53
C ARG A 721 -10.55 6.64 5.96
N LEU A 722 -9.95 5.99 4.97
CA LEU A 722 -8.83 5.09 5.21
C LEU A 722 -7.55 5.88 5.52
N PRO A 723 -6.61 5.28 6.26
CA PRO A 723 -5.24 5.79 6.30
C PRO A 723 -4.65 5.87 4.89
N THR A 724 -3.77 6.83 4.67
CA THR A 724 -3.01 6.91 3.43
C THR A 724 -2.21 5.63 3.21
N GLY A 725 -2.29 5.08 2.01
CA GLY A 725 -1.61 3.84 1.62
C GLY A 725 -2.10 3.33 0.27
N ALA A 726 -1.31 2.44 -0.31
CA ALA A 726 -1.63 1.85 -1.59
C ALA A 726 -2.85 0.91 -1.49
N ILE A 727 -3.79 1.08 -2.42
CA ILE A 727 -4.98 0.24 -2.54
C ILE A 727 -4.75 -0.72 -3.71
N ASP A 728 -4.37 -1.94 -3.38
CA ASP A 728 -3.97 -2.93 -4.39
C ASP A 728 -5.14 -3.77 -4.92
N ASP A 729 -6.20 -3.94 -4.10
CA ASP A 729 -7.42 -4.57 -4.57
C ASP A 729 -8.69 -4.02 -3.90
N ILE A 730 -9.79 -4.10 -4.64
CA ILE A 730 -11.13 -3.70 -4.22
C ILE A 730 -12.09 -4.81 -4.63
N LEU A 731 -13.02 -5.18 -3.73
CA LEU A 731 -14.05 -6.18 -4.02
C LEU A 731 -15.38 -5.75 -3.41
N ILE A 732 -16.47 -5.90 -4.17
CA ILE A 732 -17.83 -5.68 -3.67
C ILE A 732 -18.45 -7.04 -3.39
N HIS A 733 -18.84 -7.30 -2.12
CA HIS A 733 -19.48 -8.57 -1.76
C HIS A 733 -20.87 -8.65 -2.41
N PRO A 734 -21.15 -9.67 -3.25
CA PRO A 734 -22.34 -9.66 -4.10
C PRO A 734 -23.67 -9.73 -3.33
N ARG A 735 -23.70 -10.38 -2.16
CA ARG A 735 -24.88 -10.48 -1.29
C ARG A 735 -24.97 -9.30 -0.31
N ASP A 736 -23.87 -9.06 0.42
CA ASP A 736 -23.90 -8.14 1.56
C ASP A 736 -23.61 -6.69 1.17
N ARG A 737 -23.20 -6.47 -0.08
CA ARG A 737 -22.94 -5.13 -0.63
C ARG A 737 -21.86 -4.37 0.18
N ASP A 738 -20.99 -5.11 0.83
CA ASP A 738 -19.85 -4.56 1.53
C ASP A 738 -18.73 -4.28 0.53
N LEU A 739 -18.08 -3.13 0.63
CA LEU A 739 -16.88 -2.81 -0.14
C LEU A 739 -15.65 -3.18 0.68
N LEU A 740 -14.96 -4.21 0.23
CA LEU A 740 -13.70 -4.65 0.82
C LEU A 740 -12.53 -3.97 0.13
N VAL A 741 -11.58 -3.52 0.91
CA VAL A 741 -10.40 -2.77 0.45
C VAL A 741 -9.14 -3.43 0.98
N ALA A 742 -8.35 -4.01 0.09
CA ALA A 742 -7.04 -4.56 0.40
C ALA A 742 -5.98 -3.47 0.25
N THR A 743 -5.26 -3.19 1.33
CA THR A 743 -4.20 -2.20 1.36
C THR A 743 -2.82 -2.85 1.38
N HIS A 744 -1.86 -2.19 0.78
CA HIS A 744 -0.46 -2.60 0.87
C HIS A 744 0.20 -1.87 2.03
N GLY A 745 0.07 -2.43 3.26
CA GLY A 745 0.70 -1.89 4.46
C GLY A 745 -0.23 -1.54 5.63
N ARG A 746 -1.57 -1.73 5.47
CA ARG A 746 -2.57 -1.49 6.54
C ARG A 746 -3.64 -2.59 6.60
N SER A 747 -3.35 -3.77 6.07
CA SER A 747 -4.24 -4.92 6.03
C SER A 747 -5.57 -4.63 5.30
N ILE A 748 -6.69 -5.14 5.79
CA ILE A 748 -7.99 -5.07 5.11
C ILE A 748 -8.95 -4.13 5.85
N TYR A 749 -9.68 -3.34 5.05
CA TYR A 749 -10.78 -2.50 5.51
C TYR A 749 -12.09 -2.90 4.83
N ILE A 750 -13.22 -2.69 5.52
CA ILE A 750 -14.56 -2.92 4.98
C ILE A 750 -15.42 -1.66 5.19
N LEU A 751 -16.07 -1.21 4.11
CA LEU A 751 -17.17 -0.28 4.18
C LEU A 751 -18.46 -1.09 4.12
N ASP A 752 -19.17 -1.18 5.23
CA ASP A 752 -20.39 -1.97 5.32
C ASP A 752 -21.54 -1.30 4.55
N ASP A 753 -22.20 -2.07 3.70
CA ASP A 753 -23.41 -1.72 2.95
C ASP A 753 -23.30 -0.43 2.12
N ILE A 754 -22.74 -0.58 0.91
CA ILE A 754 -22.70 0.50 -0.09
C ILE A 754 -24.00 0.66 -0.89
N GLY A 755 -25.06 -0.08 -0.55
CA GLY A 755 -26.38 0.00 -1.19
C GLY A 755 -26.88 1.43 -1.40
N PRO A 756 -26.78 2.33 -0.41
CA PRO A 756 -27.13 3.73 -0.61
C PRO A 756 -26.35 4.47 -1.69
N LEU A 757 -25.08 4.12 -1.93
CA LEU A 757 -24.31 4.70 -3.04
C LEU A 757 -24.79 4.18 -4.40
N GLU A 758 -25.20 2.91 -4.44
CA GLU A 758 -25.74 2.30 -5.66
C GLU A 758 -27.10 2.89 -6.05
N GLU A 759 -27.93 3.26 -5.05
CA GLU A 759 -29.26 3.85 -5.24
C GLU A 759 -29.21 5.37 -5.43
N LEU A 760 -28.09 6.05 -5.19
CA LEU A 760 -27.94 7.49 -5.27
C LEU A 760 -27.90 7.97 -6.73
N THR A 761 -29.04 7.79 -7.43
CA THR A 761 -29.23 8.26 -8.81
C THR A 761 -29.53 9.76 -8.86
N PRO A 762 -29.46 10.41 -10.03
CA PRO A 762 -29.87 11.80 -10.19
C PRO A 762 -31.30 12.08 -9.73
N GLU A 763 -32.21 11.11 -9.89
CA GLU A 763 -33.61 11.24 -9.42
C GLU A 763 -33.66 11.28 -7.89
N VAL A 764 -32.89 10.45 -7.21
CA VAL A 764 -32.79 10.45 -5.74
C VAL A 764 -32.14 11.74 -5.26
N GLN A 765 -31.08 12.20 -5.90
CA GLN A 765 -30.40 13.47 -5.57
C GLN A 765 -31.30 14.71 -5.77
N GLY A 766 -32.34 14.59 -6.62
CA GLY A 766 -33.36 15.63 -6.82
C GLY A 766 -34.39 15.73 -5.69
N LYS A 767 -34.55 14.71 -4.84
CA LYS A 767 -35.51 14.71 -3.73
C LYS A 767 -35.00 15.53 -2.55
N ASP A 768 -35.90 16.12 -1.78
CA ASP A 768 -35.52 16.82 -0.54
C ASP A 768 -35.02 15.86 0.54
N ALA A 769 -35.66 14.68 0.64
CA ALA A 769 -35.22 13.55 1.47
C ALA A 769 -35.52 12.23 0.75
N HIS A 770 -34.75 11.19 1.05
CA HIS A 770 -34.96 9.82 0.58
C HIS A 770 -34.47 8.80 1.60
N LEU A 771 -35.33 7.79 1.88
CA LEU A 771 -34.97 6.63 2.71
C LEU A 771 -34.60 5.48 1.81
N PHE A 772 -33.30 5.09 1.84
CA PHE A 772 -32.79 3.99 1.02
C PHE A 772 -33.38 2.64 1.42
N ASN A 773 -33.33 1.68 0.51
CA ASN A 773 -33.70 0.30 0.80
C ASN A 773 -32.86 -0.26 1.94
N ILE A 774 -33.52 -0.97 2.86
CA ILE A 774 -32.86 -1.52 4.05
C ILE A 774 -32.68 -3.02 3.85
N ARG A 775 -31.45 -3.51 4.01
CA ARG A 775 -31.17 -4.94 3.90
C ARG A 775 -31.90 -5.73 4.99
N PRO A 776 -32.43 -6.95 4.69
CA PRO A 776 -32.86 -7.89 5.73
C PRO A 776 -31.70 -8.15 6.71
N VAL A 777 -32.02 -8.21 7.98
CA VAL A 777 -31.06 -8.42 9.05
C VAL A 777 -31.36 -9.69 9.85
N THR A 778 -30.29 -10.38 10.25
CA THR A 778 -30.38 -11.49 11.20
C THR A 778 -29.85 -11.02 12.55
N GLY A 779 -30.73 -10.86 13.51
CA GLY A 779 -30.41 -10.47 14.87
C GLY A 779 -29.76 -11.65 15.60
N ARG A 780 -28.62 -11.41 16.22
CA ARG A 780 -27.96 -12.40 17.05
C ARG A 780 -27.24 -11.70 18.19
N PRO A 781 -27.43 -12.12 19.45
CA PRO A 781 -26.65 -11.61 20.56
C PRO A 781 -25.17 -11.90 20.35
N LEU A 782 -24.33 -10.91 20.58
CA LEU A 782 -22.89 -11.16 20.62
C LEU A 782 -22.53 -11.95 21.86
N LEU A 783 -21.72 -12.96 21.68
CA LEU A 783 -21.17 -13.76 22.78
C LEU A 783 -20.29 -12.87 23.67
N PRO A 784 -20.31 -13.07 25.00
CA PRO A 784 -19.37 -12.39 25.87
C PRO A 784 -17.93 -12.61 25.42
N GLY A 785 -17.13 -11.57 25.47
CA GLY A 785 -15.71 -11.63 25.16
C GLY A 785 -14.88 -11.32 26.41
N TRP A 786 -13.57 -11.41 26.26
CA TRP A 786 -12.59 -11.08 27.30
C TRP A 786 -12.19 -9.60 27.29
N LYS A 787 -12.87 -8.77 26.46
CA LYS A 787 -12.48 -7.39 26.17
C LYS A 787 -12.19 -6.55 27.41
N GLU A 788 -12.98 -6.73 28.46
CA GLU A 788 -12.83 -5.98 29.71
C GLU A 788 -11.69 -6.50 30.61
N SER A 789 -11.20 -7.73 30.38
CA SER A 789 -10.20 -8.39 31.21
C SER A 789 -8.89 -8.70 30.50
N ALA A 790 -8.83 -8.64 29.17
CA ALA A 790 -7.65 -9.02 28.38
C ALA A 790 -6.60 -7.92 28.22
N GLY A 791 -6.79 -6.76 28.85
CA GLY A 791 -5.88 -5.62 28.71
C GLY A 791 -5.84 -5.02 27.28
N THR A 792 -4.83 -4.22 26.98
CA THR A 792 -4.70 -3.46 25.71
C THR A 792 -3.76 -4.12 24.69
N SER A 793 -3.04 -5.17 25.07
CA SER A 793 -2.01 -5.79 24.23
C SER A 793 -2.52 -6.85 23.25
N VAL A 794 -3.82 -6.81 22.92
CA VAL A 794 -4.46 -7.70 21.97
C VAL A 794 -5.03 -6.88 20.80
N PHE A 795 -4.68 -7.26 19.57
CA PHE A 795 -5.32 -6.69 18.40
C PHE A 795 -6.78 -7.13 18.31
N ARG A 796 -7.65 -6.18 17.99
CA ARG A 796 -9.08 -6.42 17.78
C ARG A 796 -9.53 -5.74 16.50
N GLY A 797 -9.76 -6.54 15.46
CA GLY A 797 -10.46 -6.11 14.26
C GLY A 797 -11.93 -5.79 14.59
N GLN A 798 -12.47 -4.80 13.90
CA GLN A 798 -13.80 -4.28 14.19
C GLN A 798 -14.87 -5.18 13.56
N ASN A 799 -15.89 -5.55 14.34
CA ASN A 799 -17.13 -6.08 13.81
C ASN A 799 -17.96 -4.97 13.10
N PRO A 800 -18.85 -5.32 12.15
CA PRO A 800 -19.84 -4.36 11.67
C PRO A 800 -20.71 -3.83 12.81
N PRO A 801 -21.36 -2.67 12.66
CA PRO A 801 -22.37 -2.21 13.60
C PRO A 801 -23.46 -3.27 13.81
N GLU A 802 -23.90 -3.47 15.07
CA GLU A 802 -24.95 -4.45 15.38
C GLU A 802 -26.29 -4.06 14.72
N GLY A 803 -26.98 -5.04 14.16
CA GLY A 803 -28.36 -4.92 13.70
C GLY A 803 -28.53 -4.31 12.31
N ALA A 804 -29.56 -3.50 12.11
CA ALA A 804 -29.94 -2.96 10.82
C ALA A 804 -29.28 -1.60 10.55
N LEU A 805 -28.63 -1.44 9.39
CA LEU A 805 -28.13 -0.16 8.92
C LEU A 805 -29.23 0.58 8.17
N ILE A 806 -29.67 1.70 8.71
CA ILE A 806 -30.72 2.54 8.14
C ILE A 806 -30.08 3.82 7.62
N SER A 807 -30.13 4.01 6.31
CA SER A 807 -29.50 5.13 5.64
C SER A 807 -30.53 6.00 4.91
N TRP A 808 -30.26 7.30 4.87
CA TRP A 808 -31.08 8.27 4.17
C TRP A 808 -30.21 9.28 3.41
N TYR A 809 -30.81 9.96 2.45
CA TYR A 809 -30.22 11.10 1.76
C TYR A 809 -31.04 12.36 2.06
N LEU A 810 -30.34 13.50 2.27
CA LEU A 810 -30.93 14.83 2.36
C LEU A 810 -30.24 15.75 1.34
N ARG A 811 -31.02 16.44 0.54
CA ARG A 811 -30.47 17.35 -0.47
C ARG A 811 -29.79 18.59 0.12
N ARG A 812 -30.28 19.09 1.25
CA ARG A 812 -29.82 20.33 1.88
C ARG A 812 -29.99 20.30 3.40
N TYR A 813 -29.18 21.07 4.07
CA TYR A 813 -29.35 21.36 5.49
C TYR A 813 -30.47 22.42 5.67
N THR A 814 -31.48 22.16 6.50
CA THR A 814 -32.57 23.10 6.80
C THR A 814 -32.58 23.54 8.26
N GLY A 815 -31.70 23.02 9.11
CA GLY A 815 -31.74 23.22 10.56
C GLY A 815 -32.65 22.22 11.30
N ASP A 816 -33.49 21.47 10.57
CA ASP A 816 -34.35 20.44 11.13
C ASP A 816 -33.59 19.19 11.53
N SER A 817 -34.15 18.40 12.44
CA SER A 817 -33.65 17.06 12.77
C SER A 817 -34.32 16.01 11.89
N VAL A 818 -33.53 14.99 11.53
CA VAL A 818 -34.05 13.75 10.96
C VAL A 818 -34.62 12.88 12.09
N LYS A 819 -35.83 12.39 11.91
CA LYS A 819 -36.43 11.41 12.82
C LYS A 819 -36.60 10.09 12.07
N VAL A 820 -36.13 9.00 12.66
CA VAL A 820 -36.35 7.63 12.18
C VAL A 820 -37.14 6.88 13.25
N ALA A 821 -38.34 6.47 12.91
CA ALA A 821 -39.21 5.66 13.77
C ALA A 821 -39.35 4.26 13.17
N ILE A 822 -39.27 3.23 14.01
CA ILE A 822 -39.45 1.83 13.62
C ILE A 822 -40.62 1.25 14.36
N THR A 823 -41.55 0.66 13.60
CA THR A 823 -42.75 0.01 14.15
C THR A 823 -42.81 -1.45 13.73
N GLY A 824 -43.27 -2.29 14.65
CA GLY A 824 -43.51 -3.73 14.43
C GLY A 824 -44.96 -4.02 14.10
N ALA A 825 -45.38 -5.27 14.31
CA ALA A 825 -46.74 -5.73 14.11
C ALA A 825 -47.75 -4.87 14.89
N GLY A 826 -48.88 -4.49 14.26
CA GLY A 826 -49.87 -3.63 14.85
C GLY A 826 -49.44 -2.18 15.07
N GLU A 827 -48.47 -1.69 14.29
CA GLU A 827 -47.91 -0.32 14.37
C GLU A 827 -47.29 0.02 15.73
N LYS A 828 -46.89 -1.00 16.50
CA LYS A 828 -46.29 -0.83 17.82
C LYS A 828 -44.87 -0.27 17.67
N PRO A 829 -44.53 0.89 18.27
CA PRO A 829 -43.19 1.47 18.15
C PRO A 829 -42.14 0.60 18.88
N VAL A 830 -41.01 0.38 18.26
CA VAL A 830 -39.88 -0.41 18.80
C VAL A 830 -38.57 0.38 18.88
N ALA A 831 -38.40 1.38 18.03
CA ALA A 831 -37.20 2.23 18.09
C ALA A 831 -37.47 3.62 17.53
N ASN A 832 -36.81 4.62 18.13
CA ASN A 832 -36.81 6.01 17.69
C ASN A 832 -35.38 6.55 17.69
N PHE A 833 -35.03 7.22 16.60
CA PHE A 833 -33.74 7.92 16.47
C PHE A 833 -33.97 9.36 16.03
N THR A 834 -33.21 10.28 16.60
CA THR A 834 -33.16 11.68 16.16
C THR A 834 -31.72 12.04 15.86
N GLN A 835 -31.47 12.54 14.63
CA GLN A 835 -30.16 12.90 14.14
C GLN A 835 -30.18 14.32 13.56
N PRO A 836 -29.06 15.02 13.55
CA PRO A 836 -28.93 16.28 12.82
C PRO A 836 -29.27 16.11 11.33
N GLY A 837 -30.06 17.00 10.76
CA GLY A 837 -30.43 16.98 9.33
C GLY A 837 -29.32 17.53 8.44
N LEU A 838 -28.19 16.90 8.43
CA LEU A 838 -27.05 17.27 7.56
C LEU A 838 -27.31 16.85 6.13
N ALA A 839 -26.91 17.69 5.17
CA ALA A 839 -26.97 17.37 3.75
C ALA A 839 -26.10 16.15 3.41
N GLY A 840 -26.52 15.35 2.44
CA GLY A 840 -25.85 14.13 2.00
C GLY A 840 -26.45 12.88 2.62
N ILE A 841 -25.67 11.79 2.63
CA ILE A 841 -26.09 10.50 3.19
C ILE A 841 -25.86 10.49 4.68
N GLY A 842 -26.91 10.26 5.46
CA GLY A 842 -26.87 9.97 6.89
C GLY A 842 -27.18 8.49 7.16
N ARG A 843 -26.78 7.99 8.33
CA ARG A 843 -26.93 6.58 8.72
C ARG A 843 -27.07 6.43 10.22
N VAL A 844 -27.97 5.51 10.66
CA VAL A 844 -27.99 4.98 12.02
C VAL A 844 -27.96 3.46 11.99
N SER A 845 -27.51 2.86 13.08
CA SER A 845 -27.61 1.42 13.31
C SER A 845 -28.66 1.15 14.37
N TRP A 846 -29.59 0.25 14.09
CA TRP A 846 -30.58 -0.25 15.07
C TRP A 846 -30.18 -1.68 15.48
N ASP A 847 -29.80 -1.83 16.73
CA ASP A 847 -29.33 -3.09 17.32
C ASP A 847 -30.43 -4.13 17.58
N LEU A 848 -31.63 -3.92 17.01
CA LEU A 848 -32.83 -4.79 17.13
C LEU A 848 -33.34 -4.90 18.56
N ARG A 849 -33.09 -3.86 19.39
CA ARG A 849 -33.63 -3.73 20.75
C ARG A 849 -34.54 -2.52 20.85
N LEU A 850 -35.32 -2.46 21.90
CA LEU A 850 -36.11 -1.25 22.17
C LEU A 850 -35.17 -0.07 22.47
N THR A 851 -35.49 1.11 21.92
CA THR A 851 -34.76 2.31 22.30
C THR A 851 -35.15 2.76 23.72
N LYS A 852 -34.24 3.48 24.39
CA LYS A 852 -34.39 3.82 25.82
C LYS A 852 -35.65 4.56 26.16
N ASP A 853 -36.15 5.38 25.27
CA ASP A 853 -37.42 6.12 25.41
C ASP A 853 -38.66 5.21 25.44
N LEU A 854 -38.56 4.03 24.85
CA LEU A 854 -39.66 3.06 24.78
C LEU A 854 -39.60 1.97 25.85
N ILE A 855 -38.47 1.79 26.54
CA ILE A 855 -38.29 0.73 27.54
C ILE A 855 -39.29 0.83 28.68
N ASN A 856 -39.58 2.05 29.14
CA ASN A 856 -40.55 2.29 30.24
C ASN A 856 -41.99 1.92 29.85
N ASP A 857 -42.39 2.10 28.60
CA ASP A 857 -43.72 1.76 28.08
C ASP A 857 -43.93 0.23 28.02
N TYR A 858 -42.89 -0.54 28.12
CA TYR A 858 -42.88 -1.99 28.05
C TYR A 858 -42.54 -2.68 29.39
N GLY A 859 -42.59 -1.95 30.51
CA GLY A 859 -42.45 -2.53 31.83
C GLY A 859 -41.05 -2.74 32.35
N GLY A 860 -40.04 -2.16 31.73
CA GLY A 860 -38.64 -2.02 32.24
C GLY A 860 -37.81 -3.30 32.36
N GLN A 861 -38.42 -4.48 32.22
CA GLN A 861 -37.71 -5.77 32.20
C GLN A 861 -37.24 -6.11 30.79
N ASP A 862 -36.08 -6.81 30.67
CA ASP A 862 -35.55 -7.35 29.42
C ASP A 862 -35.06 -6.32 28.36
N LYS A 863 -34.46 -5.22 28.80
CA LYS A 863 -33.85 -4.22 27.90
C LYS A 863 -32.85 -4.81 26.90
N ASP A 864 -32.26 -5.97 27.21
CA ASP A 864 -31.22 -6.63 26.39
C ASP A 864 -31.79 -7.66 25.40
N ARG A 865 -33.13 -7.98 25.47
CA ARG A 865 -33.73 -8.91 24.52
C ARG A 865 -33.94 -8.28 23.15
N LEU A 866 -33.73 -9.09 22.11
CA LEU A 866 -34.02 -8.73 20.74
C LEU A 866 -35.52 -8.65 20.51
N VAL A 867 -35.96 -7.87 19.54
CA VAL A 867 -37.34 -7.85 19.07
C VAL A 867 -37.72 -9.16 18.40
N GLU A 868 -39.02 -9.46 18.31
CA GLU A 868 -39.52 -10.65 17.60
C GLU A 868 -39.10 -10.67 16.12
N PRO A 869 -38.84 -11.84 15.50
CA PRO A 869 -38.65 -11.94 14.08
C PRO A 869 -39.93 -11.53 13.34
N GLY A 870 -39.77 -10.84 12.20
CA GLY A 870 -40.91 -10.38 11.42
C GLY A 870 -40.61 -9.20 10.53
N GLU A 871 -41.68 -8.61 10.00
CA GLU A 871 -41.62 -7.41 9.17
C GLU A 871 -41.79 -6.16 10.01
N TYR A 872 -40.90 -5.21 9.85
CA TYR A 872 -40.92 -3.89 10.50
C TYR A 872 -41.08 -2.79 9.46
N THR A 873 -41.73 -1.70 9.86
CA THR A 873 -41.82 -0.51 9.02
C THR A 873 -40.88 0.57 9.59
N VAL A 874 -39.96 1.02 8.79
CA VAL A 874 -39.06 2.13 9.11
C VAL A 874 -39.60 3.38 8.44
N THR A 875 -39.81 4.43 9.22
CA THR A 875 -40.33 5.72 8.77
C THR A 875 -39.28 6.80 8.99
N LEU A 876 -38.88 7.45 7.91
CA LEU A 876 -38.03 8.67 7.94
C LEU A 876 -38.97 9.88 7.91
N THR A 877 -38.69 10.87 8.77
CA THR A 877 -39.38 12.17 8.76
C THR A 877 -38.34 13.30 8.79
N PHE A 878 -38.46 14.24 7.83
CA PHE A 878 -37.62 15.40 7.73
C PHE A 878 -38.41 16.59 7.17
N GLY A 879 -38.67 17.60 8.00
CA GLY A 879 -39.59 18.68 7.65
C GLY A 879 -40.98 18.13 7.30
N GLN A 880 -41.47 18.36 6.08
CA GLN A 880 -42.70 17.81 5.55
C GLN A 880 -42.53 16.48 4.82
N ALA A 881 -41.30 16.08 4.56
CA ALA A 881 -41.02 14.81 3.86
C ALA A 881 -41.21 13.63 4.84
N LYS A 882 -41.91 12.60 4.36
CA LYS A 882 -42.07 11.34 5.07
C LYS A 882 -41.95 10.18 4.09
N GLU A 883 -40.96 9.30 4.33
CA GLU A 883 -40.77 8.10 3.53
C GLU A 883 -40.76 6.86 4.42
N THR A 884 -41.14 5.72 3.86
CA THR A 884 -41.23 4.45 4.58
C THR A 884 -40.53 3.34 3.79
N GLN A 885 -39.88 2.44 4.51
CA GLN A 885 -39.30 1.21 3.98
C GLN A 885 -39.65 0.01 4.86
N LYS A 886 -39.70 -1.16 4.26
CA LYS A 886 -39.82 -2.43 4.99
C LYS A 886 -38.47 -2.95 5.42
N LEU A 887 -38.41 -3.54 6.61
CA LEU A 887 -37.22 -4.21 7.15
C LEU A 887 -37.63 -5.60 7.63
N THR A 888 -37.03 -6.63 7.05
CA THR A 888 -37.22 -8.01 7.54
C THR A 888 -36.18 -8.33 8.60
N VAL A 889 -36.62 -8.69 9.77
CA VAL A 889 -35.79 -9.15 10.89
C VAL A 889 -35.97 -10.66 11.05
N SER A 890 -34.88 -11.40 11.01
CA SER A 890 -34.84 -12.82 11.35
C SER A 890 -34.00 -13.04 12.61
N ILE A 891 -34.39 -14.00 13.42
CA ILE A 891 -33.68 -14.38 14.64
C ILE A 891 -33.40 -15.87 14.58
N PRO A 892 -32.17 -16.34 14.88
CA PRO A 892 -31.85 -17.76 14.90
C PRO A 892 -32.65 -18.51 15.96
N PRO A 893 -32.95 -19.81 15.72
CA PRO A 893 -33.61 -20.65 16.72
C PRO A 893 -32.84 -20.71 18.05
N GLY A 894 -33.62 -20.65 19.18
CA GLY A 894 -33.05 -20.70 20.53
C GLY A 894 -32.52 -19.38 21.07
N VAL A 895 -32.61 -18.29 20.32
CA VAL A 895 -32.39 -16.93 20.82
C VAL A 895 -33.69 -16.42 21.40
N GLU A 896 -33.65 -15.98 22.67
CA GLU A 896 -34.83 -15.42 23.33
C GLU A 896 -35.15 -14.03 22.75
N THR A 897 -36.40 -13.84 22.38
CA THR A 897 -36.96 -12.59 21.88
C THR A 897 -37.97 -12.01 22.86
N ARG A 898 -38.49 -10.81 22.61
CA ARG A 898 -39.53 -10.16 23.44
C ARG A 898 -40.91 -10.65 23.15
#